data_b6e05bb567e9d6f411347022dc17787f
#
_entry.id   b6e05bb567e9d6f411347022dc17787f
#
_cell.length_a   1.000
_cell.length_b   1.000
_cell.length_c   1.000
_cell.angle_alpha   90.00
_cell.angle_beta   90.00
_cell.angle_gamma   90.00
#
_symmetry.space_group_name_H-M   'P 1'
#
loop_
_entity.id
_entity.type
_entity.pdbx_description
1 polymer ?
#
loop_
_entity_poly.entity_id
_entity_poly.type
_entity_poly.pdbx_seq_one_letter_code
_entity_poly.pdbx_strand_id
1 'polypeptide(L)'
;MMSELRIERWSMPAADLGPEDPLPPLRGEGDFLDLEKIPGVPDEKLKSWVDGNPPNILPYTRQNRFTRQRHPRDFRIAVLENEFLCATFLLELGGRLWSLVHKPSGRELLQVNPVFQPANLALRNAWFSGGVEWNIGIYGHSPFTCSALFAARVERSDGTPILRLYEWERIRQVPFQIDAYLPDGSPVLFVRVRIVNPHDGEVPMYWWSNIAVPETPDTRVLAPAGSTYRFDYRKFDVISVPKAEGIDVTYSSNRTRAGDLFFHIPDGHRPWISAPDGEGKGLVHVSTERLAGRKFFCWGMGLGGRHWQEFLSEPGHTYIELQAGLARTQMEYLSMPAGAEWSWLEGYGLMEADPDVVHGTDWTQAWQSVEDMLERLIPRAALDAEFERGADFVDRPPVELLQRGSGWGALERLRREASGEAPFCSEGLVFDAESLGEAQSPWLSLLHDGAFPAFKPDVEPHGLMVRAQWRALLEDAVSAGRGANWLAWLHLGVMRYYARDRDGARRAWEMSLEEADTPWAARNLAVLAWEDGRFDEAVELYVAACRLRPSLLPLAVECGRTLIDMGRPRDWLGLLAELPPSVRTVGRIGLLEAQAALAIGDFESVQRIFAEKPVVDDMREGEKSLSHLWFDFHEQRLSVTENIPIDDALRARVRREFPVPKQFDFRMTSDESTSSG
;
A
#
# COMPACT_ATOMS: atom_id res chain seq x y z
N MET A 1 -21.75 6.71 -29.96
CA MET A 1 -20.30 6.83 -30.34
C MET A 1 -19.71 5.44 -30.11
N MET A 2 -18.93 4.94 -31.07
CA MET A 2 -18.25 3.66 -30.84
C MET A 2 -17.24 3.79 -29.71
N SER A 3 -17.08 2.73 -28.94
CA SER A 3 -16.08 2.66 -27.88
C SER A 3 -14.67 2.83 -28.43
N GLU A 4 -13.86 3.63 -27.76
CA GLU A 4 -12.49 3.95 -28.16
C GLU A 4 -11.52 3.79 -27.00
N LEU A 5 -10.32 3.25 -27.29
CA LEU A 5 -9.16 3.25 -26.39
C LEU A 5 -8.04 4.04 -27.05
N ARG A 6 -7.59 5.12 -26.41
CA ARG A 6 -6.49 5.95 -26.89
C ARG A 6 -5.47 6.25 -25.79
N ILE A 7 -4.25 6.56 -26.20
CA ILE A 7 -3.17 6.94 -25.28
C ILE A 7 -2.97 8.45 -25.37
N GLU A 8 -2.99 9.08 -24.21
CA GLU A 8 -2.86 10.53 -24.02
C GLU A 8 -1.87 10.89 -22.91
N ARG A 9 -1.86 12.16 -22.52
CA ARG A 9 -1.09 12.68 -21.39
C ARG A 9 -2.00 13.43 -20.43
N TRP A 10 -1.74 13.24 -19.12
CA TRP A 10 -2.37 13.97 -18.04
C TRP A 10 -1.31 14.79 -17.30
N SER A 11 -1.46 16.11 -17.32
CA SER A 11 -0.51 17.01 -16.66
C SER A 11 -1.01 17.40 -15.27
N MET A 12 -0.19 17.19 -14.24
CA MET A 12 -0.47 17.65 -12.87
C MET A 12 0.82 17.96 -12.11
N PRO A 13 0.75 18.82 -11.06
CA PRO A 13 1.87 19.00 -10.15
C PRO A 13 2.22 17.67 -9.46
N ALA A 14 3.47 17.25 -9.53
CA ALA A 14 3.92 15.97 -9.03
C ALA A 14 5.20 16.12 -8.21
N ALA A 15 5.25 15.46 -7.06
CA ALA A 15 6.46 15.27 -6.30
C ALA A 15 7.28 14.08 -6.85
N ASP A 16 8.59 14.14 -6.68
CA ASP A 16 9.47 13.06 -7.11
C ASP A 16 9.32 11.85 -6.17
N LEU A 17 9.21 10.66 -6.77
CA LEU A 17 9.19 9.39 -6.05
C LEU A 17 10.58 9.01 -5.51
N GLY A 18 11.63 9.49 -6.16
CA GLY A 18 13.02 9.12 -5.84
C GLY A 18 13.36 7.67 -6.22
N PRO A 19 14.60 7.27 -6.03
CA PRO A 19 15.02 5.89 -6.23
C PRO A 19 14.50 4.96 -5.14
N GLU A 20 14.41 3.67 -5.42
CA GLU A 20 14.07 2.64 -4.43
C GLU A 20 15.13 2.56 -3.32
N ASP A 21 14.72 2.12 -2.14
CA ASP A 21 15.64 1.86 -1.02
C ASP A 21 16.51 0.64 -1.36
N PRO A 22 17.84 0.74 -1.33
CA PRO A 22 18.72 -0.40 -1.60
C PRO A 22 18.79 -1.41 -0.45
N LEU A 23 18.24 -1.08 0.73
CA LEU A 23 18.26 -1.94 1.90
C LEU A 23 17.16 -3.00 1.81
N PRO A 24 17.46 -4.29 1.99
CA PRO A 24 16.43 -5.31 2.06
C PRO A 24 15.55 -5.08 3.30
N PRO A 25 14.21 -5.11 3.18
CA PRO A 25 13.30 -4.98 4.33
C PRO A 25 13.27 -6.28 5.14
N LEU A 26 14.35 -6.57 5.86
CA LEU A 26 14.51 -7.79 6.66
C LEU A 26 13.50 -7.82 7.81
N ARG A 27 13.30 -6.68 8.47
CA ARG A 27 12.31 -6.51 9.55
C ARG A 27 10.99 -6.03 8.95
N GLY A 28 9.90 -6.64 9.38
CA GLY A 28 8.54 -6.24 9.01
C GLY A 28 8.02 -5.02 9.79
N GLU A 29 8.88 -4.09 10.16
CA GLU A 29 8.54 -2.94 11.00
C GLU A 29 7.50 -2.04 10.38
N GLY A 30 6.33 -2.00 11.02
CA GLY A 30 5.22 -1.16 10.58
C GLY A 30 4.62 -1.54 9.22
N ASP A 31 5.02 -2.67 8.63
CA ASP A 31 4.46 -3.14 7.37
C ASP A 31 3.10 -3.81 7.57
N PHE A 32 2.88 -4.40 8.77
CA PHE A 32 1.66 -5.16 9.07
C PHE A 32 1.04 -4.79 10.41
N LEU A 33 -0.28 -4.86 10.45
CA LEU A 33 -1.08 -4.67 11.63
C LEU A 33 -0.92 -5.87 12.59
N ASP A 34 -0.74 -5.61 13.88
CA ASP A 34 -0.70 -6.65 14.91
C ASP A 34 -2.13 -6.93 15.42
N LEU A 35 -2.84 -7.82 14.73
CA LEU A 35 -4.22 -8.14 15.07
C LEU A 35 -4.39 -8.83 16.42
N GLU A 36 -3.34 -9.50 16.94
CA GLU A 36 -3.40 -10.15 18.27
C GLU A 36 -3.59 -9.13 19.39
N LYS A 37 -3.14 -7.90 19.18
CA LYS A 37 -3.31 -6.78 20.11
C LYS A 37 -4.62 -6.03 19.97
N ILE A 38 -5.48 -6.40 19.01
CA ILE A 38 -6.76 -5.72 18.78
C ILE A 38 -7.91 -6.48 19.46
N PRO A 39 -8.56 -5.92 20.50
CA PRO A 39 -9.68 -6.56 21.16
C PRO A 39 -10.86 -6.80 20.18
N GLY A 40 -11.47 -7.98 20.30
CA GLY A 40 -12.70 -8.32 19.58
C GLY A 40 -12.52 -8.95 18.21
N VAL A 41 -11.29 -9.12 17.73
CA VAL A 41 -11.03 -9.87 16.47
C VAL A 41 -11.41 -11.35 16.67
N PRO A 42 -12.29 -11.94 15.83
CA PRO A 42 -12.65 -13.35 15.94
C PRO A 42 -11.47 -14.29 15.66
N ASP A 43 -11.39 -15.41 16.37
CA ASP A 43 -10.30 -16.39 16.25
C ASP A 43 -10.07 -16.88 14.82
N GLU A 44 -11.15 -17.07 14.05
CA GLU A 44 -11.08 -17.50 12.65
C GLU A 44 -10.37 -16.47 11.75
N LYS A 45 -10.61 -15.17 11.99
CA LYS A 45 -9.94 -14.09 11.26
C LYS A 45 -8.48 -13.98 11.69
N LEU A 46 -8.22 -14.11 13.00
CA LEU A 46 -6.88 -14.12 13.54
C LEU A 46 -6.05 -15.27 12.96
N LYS A 47 -6.63 -16.47 12.90
CA LYS A 47 -5.98 -17.63 12.25
C LYS A 47 -5.69 -17.36 10.77
N SER A 48 -6.68 -16.89 10.01
CA SER A 48 -6.51 -16.55 8.59
C SER A 48 -5.41 -15.51 8.39
N TRP A 49 -5.34 -14.51 9.27
CA TRP A 49 -4.29 -13.50 9.27
C TRP A 49 -2.91 -14.09 9.49
N VAL A 50 -2.73 -14.88 10.55
CA VAL A 50 -1.44 -15.50 10.90
C VAL A 50 -0.96 -16.44 9.80
N ASP A 51 -1.87 -17.25 9.24
CA ASP A 51 -1.56 -18.21 8.16
C ASP A 51 -1.25 -17.50 6.83
N GLY A 52 -1.86 -16.34 6.59
CA GLY A 52 -1.78 -15.64 5.30
C GLY A 52 -0.76 -14.49 5.26
N ASN A 53 -0.42 -13.89 6.39
CA ASN A 53 0.41 -12.70 6.40
C ASN A 53 1.91 -13.06 6.28
N PRO A 54 2.66 -12.50 5.32
CA PRO A 54 4.09 -12.77 5.22
C PRO A 54 4.85 -12.05 6.35
N PRO A 55 6.04 -12.54 6.74
CA PRO A 55 6.82 -11.95 7.83
C PRO A 55 7.42 -10.57 7.49
N ASN A 56 7.55 -10.27 6.21
CA ASN A 56 8.07 -9.03 5.65
C ASN A 56 7.64 -8.91 4.18
N ILE A 57 7.99 -7.79 3.54
CA ILE A 57 7.64 -7.53 2.14
C ILE A 57 8.65 -8.04 1.11
N LEU A 58 9.68 -8.79 1.53
CA LEU A 58 10.63 -9.40 0.59
C LEU A 58 9.90 -10.23 -0.48
N PRO A 59 10.27 -10.10 -1.76
CA PRO A 59 11.49 -9.47 -2.31
C PRO A 59 11.32 -8.02 -2.79
N TYR A 60 10.26 -7.32 -2.38
CA TYR A 60 10.14 -5.90 -2.70
C TYR A 60 11.09 -5.06 -1.86
N THR A 61 11.54 -3.92 -2.42
CA THR A 61 12.25 -2.85 -1.74
C THR A 61 11.28 -1.73 -1.37
N ARG A 62 11.64 -0.87 -0.40
CA ARG A 62 10.82 0.28 -0.04
C ARG A 62 10.98 1.42 -1.06
N GLN A 63 9.96 2.23 -1.20
CA GLN A 63 9.95 3.50 -1.95
C GLN A 63 9.79 4.62 -0.92
N ASN A 64 10.88 5.00 -0.26
CA ASN A 64 10.88 5.90 0.90
C ASN A 64 11.75 7.15 0.68
N ARG A 65 12.18 7.41 -0.57
CA ARG A 65 13.00 8.57 -0.91
C ARG A 65 12.20 9.65 -1.67
N PHE A 66 10.87 9.61 -1.57
CA PHE A 66 10.01 10.60 -2.19
C PHE A 66 10.11 11.97 -1.49
N THR A 67 9.75 13.03 -2.23
CA THR A 67 9.79 14.41 -1.75
C THR A 67 8.39 15.00 -1.62
N ARG A 68 8.30 16.21 -1.11
CA ARG A 68 7.07 17.03 -1.13
C ARG A 68 7.17 18.23 -2.07
N GLN A 69 8.29 18.39 -2.76
CA GLN A 69 8.46 19.43 -3.77
C GLN A 69 7.79 18.98 -5.07
N ARG A 70 6.81 19.73 -5.53
CA ARG A 70 6.01 19.39 -6.70
C ARG A 70 6.40 20.27 -7.89
N HIS A 71 6.51 19.62 -9.05
CA HIS A 71 6.77 20.27 -10.33
C HIS A 71 5.74 19.77 -11.37
N PRO A 72 5.38 20.55 -12.39
CA PRO A 72 4.53 20.07 -13.47
C PRO A 72 5.13 18.81 -14.11
N ARG A 73 4.35 17.76 -14.20
CA ARG A 73 4.73 16.48 -14.82
C ARG A 73 3.59 15.95 -15.68
N ASP A 74 3.93 15.45 -16.85
CA ASP A 74 3.01 14.70 -17.72
C ASP A 74 3.09 13.22 -17.41
N PHE A 75 1.95 12.61 -17.13
CA PHE A 75 1.79 11.17 -16.96
C PHE A 75 1.17 10.58 -18.22
N ARG A 76 1.65 9.42 -18.60
CA ARG A 76 1.05 8.66 -19.71
C ARG A 76 -0.24 8.02 -19.21
N ILE A 77 -1.33 8.25 -19.95
CA ILE A 77 -2.65 7.74 -19.61
C ILE A 77 -3.24 6.94 -20.75
N ALA A 78 -4.13 5.99 -20.40
CA ALA A 78 -5.07 5.36 -21.31
C ALA A 78 -6.47 5.92 -21.05
N VAL A 79 -7.19 6.25 -22.12
CA VAL A 79 -8.57 6.74 -22.05
C VAL A 79 -9.46 5.75 -22.77
N LEU A 80 -10.43 5.18 -22.03
CA LEU A 80 -11.55 4.40 -22.55
C LEU A 80 -12.79 5.27 -22.57
N GLU A 81 -13.44 5.41 -23.70
CA GLU A 81 -14.55 6.33 -23.87
C GLU A 81 -15.64 5.76 -24.78
N ASN A 82 -16.91 5.99 -24.40
CA ASN A 82 -18.07 5.82 -25.26
C ASN A 82 -19.00 7.07 -25.16
N GLU A 83 -20.27 6.98 -25.54
CA GLU A 83 -21.22 8.10 -25.43
C GLU A 83 -21.59 8.44 -24.00
N PHE A 84 -21.48 7.53 -23.02
CA PHE A 84 -21.91 7.71 -21.64
C PHE A 84 -20.76 8.01 -20.68
N LEU A 85 -19.62 7.34 -20.85
CA LEU A 85 -18.52 7.41 -19.88
C LEU A 85 -17.20 7.73 -20.57
N CYS A 86 -16.34 8.43 -19.84
CA CYS A 86 -14.93 8.62 -20.13
C CYS A 86 -14.10 8.17 -18.92
N ALA A 87 -13.36 7.08 -19.06
CA ALA A 87 -12.53 6.47 -18.02
C ALA A 87 -11.04 6.69 -18.35
N THR A 88 -10.29 7.27 -17.42
CA THR A 88 -8.87 7.59 -17.57
C THR A 88 -8.02 6.76 -16.62
N PHE A 89 -6.98 6.11 -17.13
CA PHE A 89 -6.09 5.24 -16.35
C PHE A 89 -4.66 5.78 -16.36
N LEU A 90 -4.04 5.92 -15.18
CA LEU A 90 -2.62 6.27 -15.02
C LEU A 90 -1.75 5.02 -15.22
N LEU A 91 -1.12 4.87 -16.38
CA LEU A 91 -0.36 3.66 -16.73
C LEU A 91 0.92 3.50 -15.90
N GLU A 92 1.59 4.61 -15.56
CA GLU A 92 2.86 4.63 -14.83
C GLU A 92 2.69 4.40 -13.32
N LEU A 93 1.47 4.50 -12.78
CA LEU A 93 1.15 4.51 -11.36
C LEU A 93 0.09 3.46 -11.03
N GLY A 94 0.48 2.19 -11.04
CA GLY A 94 -0.37 1.06 -10.65
C GLY A 94 -1.51 0.74 -11.60
N GLY A 95 -1.53 1.33 -12.82
CA GLY A 95 -2.67 1.22 -13.73
C GLY A 95 -3.97 1.79 -13.13
N ARG A 96 -3.87 2.74 -12.22
CA ARG A 96 -4.97 3.31 -11.43
C ARG A 96 -6.03 3.93 -12.32
N LEU A 97 -7.31 3.55 -12.17
CA LEU A 97 -8.43 4.27 -12.76
C LEU A 97 -8.53 5.63 -12.05
N TRP A 98 -8.09 6.68 -12.74
CA TRP A 98 -7.88 8.00 -12.15
C TRP A 98 -9.11 8.90 -12.17
N SER A 99 -9.86 8.84 -13.25
CA SER A 99 -11.06 9.65 -13.47
C SER A 99 -12.11 8.80 -14.16
N LEU A 100 -13.38 9.00 -13.81
CA LEU A 100 -14.53 8.39 -14.45
C LEU A 100 -15.62 9.44 -14.61
N VAL A 101 -15.71 10.06 -15.76
CA VAL A 101 -16.68 11.12 -16.07
C VAL A 101 -17.93 10.54 -16.71
N HIS A 102 -19.10 10.81 -16.12
CA HIS A 102 -20.40 10.60 -16.78
C HIS A 102 -20.68 11.77 -17.73
N LYS A 103 -20.46 11.54 -19.03
CA LYS A 103 -20.47 12.58 -20.07
C LYS A 103 -21.79 13.33 -20.19
N PRO A 104 -22.99 12.68 -20.17
CA PRO A 104 -24.24 13.39 -20.29
C PRO A 104 -24.49 14.45 -19.22
N SER A 105 -24.01 14.24 -17.99
CA SER A 105 -24.12 15.20 -16.89
C SER A 105 -22.84 16.01 -16.67
N GLY A 106 -21.71 15.64 -17.27
CA GLY A 106 -20.39 16.23 -17.01
C GLY A 106 -19.86 15.94 -15.61
N ARG A 107 -20.45 14.98 -14.88
CA ARG A 107 -20.07 14.68 -13.48
C ARG A 107 -18.88 13.74 -13.40
N GLU A 108 -17.87 14.13 -12.63
CA GLU A 108 -16.81 13.23 -12.19
C GLU A 108 -17.33 12.34 -11.04
N LEU A 109 -17.16 11.03 -11.17
CA LEU A 109 -17.68 10.04 -10.21
C LEU A 109 -16.64 9.64 -9.16
N LEU A 110 -15.36 9.90 -9.42
CA LEU A 110 -14.24 9.57 -8.53
C LEU A 110 -13.65 10.84 -7.91
N GLN A 111 -12.94 10.68 -6.81
CA GLN A 111 -12.07 11.75 -6.33
C GLN A 111 -10.78 11.76 -7.14
N VAL A 112 -10.62 12.76 -7.97
CA VAL A 112 -9.38 13.06 -8.69
C VAL A 112 -8.51 13.95 -7.81
N ASN A 113 -7.36 13.45 -7.39
CA ASN A 113 -6.41 14.28 -6.63
C ASN A 113 -5.73 15.28 -7.60
N PRO A 114 -5.73 16.60 -7.30
CA PRO A 114 -5.11 17.59 -8.19
C PRO A 114 -3.60 17.46 -8.28
N VAL A 115 -2.97 16.64 -7.43
CA VAL A 115 -1.52 16.50 -7.34
C VAL A 115 -1.12 15.03 -7.19
N PHE A 116 0.06 14.68 -7.70
CA PHE A 116 0.74 13.46 -7.30
C PHE A 116 1.63 13.76 -6.08
N GLN A 117 1.18 13.36 -4.90
CA GLN A 117 1.89 13.55 -3.64
C GLN A 117 2.05 12.21 -2.93
N PRO A 118 3.22 11.55 -3.04
CA PRO A 118 3.49 10.33 -2.28
C PRO A 118 3.51 10.59 -0.78
N ALA A 119 3.02 9.60 -0.02
CA ALA A 119 3.05 9.55 1.44
C ALA A 119 3.27 8.09 1.89
N ASN A 120 3.59 7.87 3.16
CA ASN A 120 3.95 6.55 3.67
C ASN A 120 2.73 5.74 4.12
N LEU A 121 1.95 5.21 3.17
CA LEU A 121 0.75 4.41 3.47
C LEU A 121 0.77 3.01 2.82
N ALA A 122 1.64 2.76 1.82
CA ALA A 122 1.71 1.47 1.15
C ALA A 122 2.72 0.51 1.81
N LEU A 123 2.68 -0.75 1.39
CA LEU A 123 3.65 -1.78 1.79
C LEU A 123 5.09 -1.40 1.46
N ARG A 124 5.29 -0.73 0.32
CA ARG A 124 6.58 -0.18 -0.10
C ARG A 124 6.77 1.28 0.31
N ASN A 125 6.00 1.77 1.26
CA ASN A 125 5.89 3.13 1.78
C ASN A 125 5.13 4.08 0.85
N ALA A 126 5.64 4.44 -0.33
CA ALA A 126 5.00 5.41 -1.21
C ALA A 126 3.60 4.98 -1.66
N TRP A 127 2.64 5.84 -1.40
CA TRP A 127 1.25 5.75 -1.82
C TRP A 127 0.71 7.13 -2.14
N PHE A 128 -0.32 7.24 -2.98
CA PHE A 128 -1.01 8.50 -3.25
C PHE A 128 -2.51 8.31 -3.29
N SER A 129 -3.27 9.33 -2.94
CA SER A 129 -4.74 9.29 -2.88
C SER A 129 -5.38 9.61 -4.22
N GLY A 130 -6.64 9.18 -4.39
CA GLY A 130 -7.50 9.46 -5.55
C GLY A 130 -7.66 8.26 -6.49
N GLY A 131 -8.75 8.26 -7.25
CA GLY A 131 -9.07 7.21 -8.23
C GLY A 131 -9.39 5.85 -7.63
N VAL A 132 -9.18 4.78 -8.42
CA VAL A 132 -9.36 3.38 -8.00
C VAL A 132 -8.03 2.66 -8.03
N GLU A 133 -7.61 2.10 -6.90
CA GLU A 133 -6.41 1.32 -6.71
C GLU A 133 -6.72 -0.19 -6.64
N TRP A 134 -5.81 -1.01 -7.14
CA TRP A 134 -5.92 -2.46 -7.21
C TRP A 134 -4.92 -3.11 -6.24
N ASN A 135 -5.42 -3.70 -5.14
CA ASN A 135 -4.59 -4.26 -4.08
C ASN A 135 -4.60 -5.78 -4.11
N ILE A 136 -3.47 -6.37 -4.48
CA ILE A 136 -3.32 -7.82 -4.62
C ILE A 136 -2.29 -8.41 -3.66
N GLY A 137 -2.50 -9.66 -3.29
CA GLY A 137 -1.50 -10.57 -2.74
C GLY A 137 -1.41 -10.53 -1.23
N ILE A 138 -1.30 -9.37 -0.62
CA ILE A 138 -1.18 -9.18 0.83
C ILE A 138 -1.94 -7.96 1.33
N TYR A 139 -2.23 -7.94 2.62
CA TYR A 139 -2.90 -6.83 3.30
C TYR A 139 -2.20 -5.50 3.07
N GLY A 140 -2.98 -4.44 2.86
CA GLY A 140 -2.53 -3.07 2.67
C GLY A 140 -2.52 -2.63 1.22
N HIS A 141 -1.97 -1.43 0.99
CA HIS A 141 -1.88 -0.87 -0.35
C HIS A 141 -0.82 -1.56 -1.18
N SER A 142 -1.17 -1.84 -2.43
CA SER A 142 -0.40 -2.67 -3.36
C SER A 142 1.08 -2.28 -3.48
N PRO A 143 2.00 -3.25 -3.60
CA PRO A 143 3.39 -2.95 -3.93
C PRO A 143 3.56 -2.30 -5.32
N PHE A 144 2.52 -2.30 -6.14
CA PHE A 144 2.51 -1.70 -7.48
C PHE A 144 1.91 -0.28 -7.52
N THR A 145 1.37 0.24 -6.42
CA THR A 145 0.61 1.50 -6.39
C THR A 145 1.35 2.68 -7.04
N CYS A 146 2.67 2.77 -6.86
CA CYS A 146 3.53 3.77 -7.48
C CYS A 146 4.49 3.18 -8.54
N SER A 147 4.13 2.06 -9.16
CA SER A 147 4.94 1.38 -10.19
C SER A 147 4.12 1.14 -11.46
N ALA A 148 4.80 1.14 -12.60
CA ALA A 148 4.16 0.80 -13.86
C ALA A 148 3.72 -0.68 -13.87
N LEU A 149 2.54 -0.95 -14.43
CA LEU A 149 2.10 -2.28 -14.83
C LEU A 149 2.33 -2.47 -16.33
N PHE A 150 2.33 -3.71 -16.80
CA PHE A 150 2.11 -3.97 -18.20
C PHE A 150 0.73 -3.46 -18.59
N ALA A 151 0.66 -2.78 -19.73
CA ALA A 151 -0.60 -2.33 -20.31
C ALA A 151 -0.64 -2.73 -21.78
N ALA A 152 -1.77 -3.31 -22.21
CA ALA A 152 -1.94 -3.78 -23.56
C ALA A 152 -3.35 -3.48 -24.09
N ARG A 153 -3.47 -3.35 -25.40
CA ARG A 153 -4.75 -3.33 -26.12
C ARG A 153 -5.12 -4.76 -26.51
N VAL A 154 -6.30 -5.17 -26.11
CA VAL A 154 -6.95 -6.39 -26.59
C VAL A 154 -8.28 -6.00 -27.23
N GLU A 155 -8.81 -6.82 -28.14
CA GLU A 155 -10.10 -6.59 -28.78
C GLU A 155 -11.03 -7.76 -28.54
N ARG A 156 -12.28 -7.46 -28.24
CA ARG A 156 -13.37 -8.45 -28.20
C ARG A 156 -13.75 -8.86 -29.62
N SER A 157 -14.51 -9.94 -29.75
CA SER A 157 -15.04 -10.42 -31.03
C SER A 157 -16.00 -9.40 -31.71
N ASP A 158 -16.64 -8.53 -30.90
CA ASP A 158 -17.51 -7.46 -31.37
C ASP A 158 -16.77 -6.14 -31.74
N GLY A 159 -15.43 -6.11 -31.59
CA GLY A 159 -14.60 -4.94 -31.85
C GLY A 159 -14.45 -3.99 -30.66
N THR A 160 -15.05 -4.27 -29.51
CA THR A 160 -14.88 -3.45 -28.30
C THR A 160 -13.42 -3.49 -27.83
N PRO A 161 -12.74 -2.34 -27.70
CA PRO A 161 -11.37 -2.31 -27.18
C PRO A 161 -11.32 -2.56 -25.69
N ILE A 162 -10.29 -3.27 -25.25
CA ILE A 162 -10.01 -3.60 -23.86
C ILE A 162 -8.64 -3.03 -23.49
N LEU A 163 -8.57 -2.32 -22.38
CA LEU A 163 -7.32 -2.03 -21.70
C LEU A 163 -7.00 -3.18 -20.73
N ARG A 164 -5.99 -3.96 -21.06
CA ARG A 164 -5.47 -5.03 -20.20
C ARG A 164 -4.29 -4.52 -19.40
N LEU A 165 -4.39 -4.54 -18.08
CA LEU A 165 -3.31 -4.28 -17.14
C LEU A 165 -2.94 -5.60 -16.46
N TYR A 166 -1.64 -5.88 -16.29
CA TYR A 166 -1.20 -7.12 -15.66
C TYR A 166 0.22 -7.03 -15.11
N GLU A 167 0.54 -7.90 -14.15
CA GLU A 167 1.89 -8.03 -13.60
C GLU A 167 2.07 -9.40 -12.92
N TRP A 168 3.30 -9.68 -12.52
CA TRP A 168 3.71 -10.82 -11.71
C TRP A 168 3.88 -10.38 -10.24
N GLU A 169 2.94 -10.79 -9.36
CA GLU A 169 3.05 -10.52 -7.93
C GLU A 169 4.10 -11.43 -7.28
N ARG A 170 5.12 -10.84 -6.66
CA ARG A 170 6.37 -11.52 -6.30
C ARG A 170 6.35 -12.23 -4.96
N ILE A 171 5.46 -11.87 -4.03
CA ILE A 171 5.32 -12.53 -2.72
C ILE A 171 4.55 -13.83 -2.89
N ARG A 172 3.37 -13.77 -3.50
CA ARG A 172 2.54 -14.95 -3.80
C ARG A 172 2.99 -15.71 -5.04
N GLN A 173 3.77 -15.04 -5.89
CA GLN A 173 4.29 -15.58 -7.15
C GLN A 173 3.16 -15.99 -8.10
N VAL A 174 2.23 -15.09 -8.29
CA VAL A 174 1.04 -15.27 -9.12
C VAL A 174 0.91 -14.16 -10.16
N PRO A 175 0.52 -14.47 -11.40
CA PRO A 175 0.11 -13.44 -12.34
C PRO A 175 -1.30 -12.97 -12.00
N PHE A 176 -1.54 -11.67 -12.20
CA PHE A 176 -2.87 -11.09 -12.18
C PHE A 176 -3.13 -10.27 -13.42
N GLN A 177 -4.39 -10.13 -13.78
CA GLN A 177 -4.88 -9.47 -14.97
C GLN A 177 -6.11 -8.64 -14.63
N ILE A 178 -6.16 -7.41 -15.15
CA ILE A 178 -7.28 -6.48 -15.02
C ILE A 178 -7.64 -6.05 -16.43
N ASP A 179 -8.83 -6.43 -16.91
CA ASP A 179 -9.35 -6.07 -18.22
C ASP A 179 -10.46 -5.03 -18.04
N ALA A 180 -10.16 -3.77 -18.36
CA ALA A 180 -11.13 -2.68 -18.34
C ALA A 180 -11.68 -2.44 -19.74
N TYR A 181 -13.00 -2.35 -19.87
CA TYR A 181 -13.65 -2.13 -21.16
C TYR A 181 -15.02 -1.45 -21.01
N LEU A 182 -15.44 -0.80 -22.07
CA LEU A 182 -16.64 0.02 -22.10
C LEU A 182 -17.38 -0.23 -23.42
N PRO A 183 -18.34 -1.20 -23.46
CA PRO A 183 -19.09 -1.49 -24.67
C PRO A 183 -19.87 -0.29 -25.21
N ASP A 184 -20.15 -0.28 -26.50
CA ASP A 184 -21.04 0.72 -27.11
C ASP A 184 -22.39 0.74 -26.39
N GLY A 185 -22.90 1.92 -26.06
CA GLY A 185 -24.16 2.09 -25.39
C GLY A 185 -24.18 1.71 -23.90
N SER A 186 -23.06 1.28 -23.33
CA SER A 186 -23.00 0.93 -21.92
C SER A 186 -22.87 2.17 -21.01
N PRO A 187 -23.76 2.38 -20.05
CA PRO A 187 -23.60 3.39 -19.00
C PRO A 187 -22.75 2.92 -17.83
N VAL A 188 -22.12 1.73 -17.94
CA VAL A 188 -21.30 1.08 -16.91
C VAL A 188 -19.93 0.73 -17.50
N LEU A 189 -18.88 1.16 -16.82
CA LEU A 189 -17.51 0.67 -17.06
C LEU A 189 -17.36 -0.70 -16.42
N PHE A 190 -16.94 -1.69 -17.18
CA PHE A 190 -16.63 -3.03 -16.71
C PHE A 190 -15.14 -3.20 -16.45
N VAL A 191 -14.83 -3.85 -15.33
CA VAL A 191 -13.47 -4.23 -14.97
C VAL A 191 -13.49 -5.70 -14.57
N ARG A 192 -12.95 -6.56 -15.42
CA ARG A 192 -12.77 -7.99 -15.14
C ARG A 192 -11.41 -8.21 -14.52
N VAL A 193 -11.37 -8.87 -13.39
CA VAL A 193 -10.11 -9.27 -12.75
C VAL A 193 -9.95 -10.78 -12.82
N ARG A 194 -8.70 -11.23 -13.00
CA ARG A 194 -8.30 -12.62 -13.00
C ARG A 194 -7.00 -12.80 -12.25
N ILE A 195 -6.93 -13.81 -11.39
CA ILE A 195 -5.72 -14.26 -10.70
C ILE A 195 -5.56 -15.75 -10.96
N VAL A 196 -4.32 -16.19 -11.24
CA VAL A 196 -4.00 -17.61 -11.47
C VAL A 196 -3.00 -18.06 -10.42
N ASN A 197 -3.27 -19.17 -9.74
CA ASN A 197 -2.30 -19.85 -8.90
C ASN A 197 -1.53 -20.91 -9.73
N PRO A 198 -0.29 -20.65 -10.16
CA PRO A 198 0.48 -21.57 -10.99
C PRO A 198 1.26 -22.61 -10.17
N HIS A 199 0.98 -22.73 -8.86
CA HIS A 199 1.70 -23.63 -7.94
C HIS A 199 0.93 -24.94 -7.74
N ASP A 200 1.67 -25.96 -7.29
CA ASP A 200 1.13 -27.27 -6.89
C ASP A 200 0.50 -27.24 -5.48
N GLY A 201 0.58 -26.12 -4.79
CA GLY A 201 0.03 -25.91 -3.45
C GLY A 201 -0.95 -24.74 -3.38
N GLU A 202 -1.64 -24.65 -2.24
CA GLU A 202 -2.53 -23.53 -1.95
C GLU A 202 -1.74 -22.23 -1.72
N VAL A 203 -2.35 -21.09 -2.08
CA VAL A 203 -1.80 -19.76 -1.86
C VAL A 203 -2.82 -18.90 -1.10
N PRO A 204 -2.44 -18.28 0.04
CA PRO A 204 -3.32 -17.33 0.71
C PRO A 204 -3.47 -16.10 -0.17
N MET A 205 -4.70 -15.86 -0.65
CA MET A 205 -5.00 -14.82 -1.61
C MET A 205 -5.75 -13.65 -0.97
N TYR A 206 -5.40 -12.45 -1.44
CA TYR A 206 -5.96 -11.17 -1.04
C TYR A 206 -6.24 -10.32 -2.28
N TRP A 207 -7.38 -9.65 -2.29
CA TRP A 207 -7.70 -8.61 -3.26
C TRP A 207 -8.70 -7.61 -2.67
N TRP A 208 -8.41 -6.32 -2.91
CA TRP A 208 -9.33 -5.20 -2.62
C TRP A 208 -9.17 -4.11 -3.67
N SER A 209 -10.29 -3.71 -4.30
CA SER A 209 -10.39 -2.51 -5.14
C SER A 209 -10.71 -1.34 -4.21
N ASN A 210 -9.85 -0.33 -4.16
CA ASN A 210 -9.97 0.83 -3.29
C ASN A 210 -10.39 2.05 -4.12
N ILE A 211 -11.58 2.58 -3.86
CA ILE A 211 -12.27 3.58 -4.69
C ILE A 211 -12.40 4.88 -3.90
N ALA A 212 -11.65 5.91 -4.26
CA ALA A 212 -11.80 7.24 -3.69
C ALA A 212 -12.98 7.97 -4.33
N VAL A 213 -13.89 8.48 -3.49
CA VAL A 213 -15.03 9.31 -3.92
C VAL A 213 -15.05 10.63 -3.14
N PRO A 214 -15.61 11.73 -3.71
CA PRO A 214 -15.67 13.01 -3.03
C PRO A 214 -16.34 12.95 -1.67
N GLU A 215 -15.77 13.59 -0.66
CA GLU A 215 -16.37 13.77 0.65
C GLU A 215 -17.03 15.14 0.73
N THR A 216 -18.37 15.16 0.89
CA THR A 216 -19.15 16.36 1.20
C THR A 216 -19.86 16.16 2.53
N PRO A 217 -20.39 17.23 3.18
CA PRO A 217 -21.17 17.06 4.41
C PRO A 217 -22.36 16.11 4.26
N ASP A 218 -22.91 16.02 3.05
CA ASP A 218 -24.11 15.24 2.73
C ASP A 218 -23.79 13.89 2.06
N THR A 219 -22.53 13.55 1.83
CA THR A 219 -22.17 12.25 1.26
C THR A 219 -22.54 11.12 2.22
N ARG A 220 -23.44 10.23 1.77
CA ARG A 220 -23.91 9.06 2.51
C ARG A 220 -23.46 7.77 1.84
N VAL A 221 -22.91 6.84 2.61
CA VAL A 221 -22.52 5.51 2.08
C VAL A 221 -23.68 4.53 2.28
N LEU A 222 -24.11 3.88 1.20
CA LEU A 222 -25.19 2.91 1.16
C LEU A 222 -24.67 1.54 0.70
N ALA A 223 -25.14 0.49 1.35
CA ALA A 223 -24.94 -0.91 1.00
C ALA A 223 -26.13 -1.74 1.52
N PRO A 224 -26.47 -2.91 0.93
CA PRO A 224 -27.61 -3.74 1.32
C PRO A 224 -27.31 -4.57 2.58
N ALA A 225 -27.08 -3.88 3.72
CA ALA A 225 -26.67 -4.50 4.97
C ALA A 225 -27.38 -3.89 6.16
N GLY A 226 -27.69 -4.70 7.17
CA GLY A 226 -28.25 -4.25 8.46
C GLY A 226 -27.20 -4.10 9.57
N SER A 227 -25.99 -4.59 9.35
CA SER A 227 -24.86 -4.51 10.29
C SER A 227 -23.53 -4.42 9.57
N THR A 228 -22.50 -4.06 10.32
CA THR A 228 -21.13 -3.95 9.82
C THR A 228 -20.13 -4.34 10.90
N TYR A 229 -18.99 -4.93 10.51
CA TYR A 229 -17.81 -4.89 11.38
C TYR A 229 -17.26 -3.48 11.38
N ARG A 230 -16.98 -2.94 12.58
CA ARG A 230 -16.27 -1.69 12.78
C ARG A 230 -14.83 -1.99 13.19
N PHE A 231 -13.89 -1.36 12.54
CA PHE A 231 -12.49 -1.35 12.93
C PHE A 231 -12.00 0.11 13.03
N ASP A 232 -11.57 0.51 14.22
CA ASP A 232 -11.08 1.86 14.51
C ASP A 232 -9.63 1.88 15.05
N TYR A 233 -8.83 0.88 14.68
CA TYR A 233 -7.45 0.65 15.11
C TYR A 233 -7.28 0.37 16.62
N ARG A 234 -8.37 0.30 17.40
CA ARG A 234 -8.37 -0.01 18.83
C ARG A 234 -9.20 -1.22 19.18
N LYS A 235 -10.26 -1.45 18.45
CA LYS A 235 -11.17 -2.58 18.63
C LYS A 235 -11.80 -3.01 17.31
N PHE A 236 -12.23 -4.26 17.30
CA PHE A 236 -13.01 -4.85 16.24
C PHE A 236 -14.34 -5.31 16.84
N ASP A 237 -15.45 -4.75 16.40
CA ASP A 237 -16.78 -5.10 16.89
C ASP A 237 -17.82 -5.08 15.78
N VAL A 238 -19.00 -5.65 16.06
CA VAL A 238 -20.16 -5.60 15.16
C VAL A 238 -21.11 -4.52 15.65
N ILE A 239 -21.50 -3.63 14.74
CA ILE A 239 -22.46 -2.57 15.00
C ILE A 239 -23.63 -2.62 14.01
N SER A 240 -24.77 -2.10 14.39
CA SER A 240 -25.91 -1.91 13.49
C SER A 240 -25.68 -0.71 12.57
N VAL A 241 -26.24 -0.76 11.36
CA VAL A 241 -26.34 0.37 10.44
C VAL A 241 -27.80 0.71 10.18
N PRO A 242 -28.14 1.98 9.95
CA PRO A 242 -27.24 3.13 9.80
C PRO A 242 -26.76 3.72 11.13
N LYS A 243 -27.39 3.39 12.28
CA LYS A 243 -27.12 4.04 13.56
C LYS A 243 -26.39 3.13 14.54
N ALA A 244 -25.29 3.65 15.09
CA ALA A 244 -24.58 3.08 16.22
C ALA A 244 -24.34 4.17 17.27
N GLU A 245 -24.58 3.86 18.55
CA GLU A 245 -24.37 4.80 19.66
C GLU A 245 -25.11 6.15 19.47
N GLY A 246 -26.27 6.12 18.78
CA GLY A 246 -27.10 7.29 18.49
C GLY A 246 -26.68 8.12 17.26
N ILE A 247 -25.59 7.76 16.61
CA ILE A 247 -25.00 8.46 15.47
C ILE A 247 -25.29 7.67 14.18
N ASP A 248 -25.69 8.33 13.10
CA ASP A 248 -25.73 7.72 11.77
C ASP A 248 -24.28 7.63 11.23
N VAL A 249 -23.72 6.41 11.28
CA VAL A 249 -22.32 6.14 10.93
C VAL A 249 -22.08 6.05 9.41
N THR A 250 -23.13 6.12 8.61
CA THR A 250 -23.06 6.05 7.13
C THR A 250 -22.69 7.40 6.50
N TYR A 251 -22.71 8.49 7.26
CA TYR A 251 -22.17 9.79 6.89
C TYR A 251 -20.77 9.98 7.49
N SER A 252 -19.78 10.29 6.65
CA SER A 252 -18.43 10.61 7.10
C SER A 252 -18.39 11.82 8.04
N SER A 253 -19.25 12.82 7.75
CA SER A 253 -19.39 14.05 8.54
C SER A 253 -19.81 13.82 10.00
N ASN A 254 -20.42 12.70 10.31
CA ASN A 254 -20.80 12.31 11.68
C ASN A 254 -19.66 11.58 12.43
N ARG A 255 -18.59 11.20 11.76
CA ARG A 255 -17.51 10.42 12.34
C ARG A 255 -16.33 11.30 12.69
N THR A 256 -15.97 11.41 13.95
CA THR A 256 -14.84 12.22 14.42
C THR A 256 -13.49 11.52 14.24
N ARG A 257 -13.51 10.17 14.12
CA ARG A 257 -12.33 9.31 14.06
C ARG A 257 -12.22 8.63 12.70
N ALA A 258 -11.01 8.36 12.26
CA ALA A 258 -10.75 7.47 11.16
C ALA A 258 -11.16 6.03 11.50
N GLY A 259 -11.48 5.26 10.50
CA GLY A 259 -11.76 3.83 10.67
C GLY A 259 -12.67 3.26 9.59
N ASP A 260 -12.80 1.95 9.66
CA ASP A 260 -13.42 1.09 8.67
C ASP A 260 -14.78 0.59 9.11
N LEU A 261 -15.71 0.48 8.16
CA LEU A 261 -16.96 -0.25 8.29
C LEU A 261 -17.02 -1.30 7.17
N PHE A 262 -16.96 -2.58 7.54
CA PHE A 262 -17.11 -3.71 6.61
C PHE A 262 -18.54 -4.21 6.65
N PHE A 263 -19.32 -3.92 5.61
CA PHE A 263 -20.74 -4.22 5.57
C PHE A 263 -21.04 -5.71 5.48
N HIS A 264 -21.93 -6.21 6.33
CA HIS A 264 -22.43 -7.59 6.29
C HIS A 264 -23.56 -7.71 5.26
N ILE A 265 -23.19 -7.84 4.00
CA ILE A 265 -24.16 -8.12 2.94
C ILE A 265 -24.63 -9.56 3.10
N PRO A 266 -25.95 -9.83 3.28
CA PRO A 266 -26.44 -11.20 3.42
C PRO A 266 -26.20 -12.04 2.16
N ASP A 267 -26.02 -13.34 2.33
CA ASP A 267 -25.88 -14.27 1.21
C ASP A 267 -27.10 -14.18 0.28
N GLY A 268 -26.85 -14.22 -1.01
CA GLY A 268 -27.88 -14.09 -2.06
C GLY A 268 -28.22 -12.64 -2.46
N HIS A 269 -27.83 -11.65 -1.65
CA HIS A 269 -27.90 -10.25 -2.08
C HIS A 269 -26.75 -9.93 -3.06
N ARG A 270 -27.02 -9.05 -4.00
CA ARG A 270 -26.02 -8.54 -4.94
C ARG A 270 -24.98 -7.69 -4.20
N PRO A 271 -23.67 -7.96 -4.33
CA PRO A 271 -22.66 -7.11 -3.68
C PRO A 271 -22.54 -5.77 -4.42
N TRP A 272 -22.89 -4.69 -3.75
CA TRP A 272 -22.72 -3.32 -4.23
C TRP A 272 -22.46 -2.34 -3.07
N ILE A 273 -21.90 -1.17 -3.40
CA ILE A 273 -21.72 -0.03 -2.50
C ILE A 273 -21.85 1.27 -3.31
N SER A 274 -22.40 2.32 -2.70
CA SER A 274 -22.60 3.60 -3.34
C SER A 274 -22.39 4.76 -2.38
N ALA A 275 -22.07 5.94 -2.91
CA ALA A 275 -21.90 7.17 -2.15
C ALA A 275 -22.62 8.34 -2.83
N PRO A 276 -23.95 8.46 -2.65
CA PRO A 276 -24.69 9.64 -3.10
C PRO A 276 -24.34 10.89 -2.28
N ASP A 277 -24.29 12.02 -2.97
CA ASP A 277 -24.24 13.36 -2.39
C ASP A 277 -25.65 13.87 -2.03
N GLY A 278 -25.75 15.13 -1.57
CA GLY A 278 -27.04 15.75 -1.20
C GLY A 278 -28.08 15.86 -2.35
N GLU A 279 -27.66 15.66 -3.61
CA GLU A 279 -28.56 15.60 -4.77
C GLU A 279 -29.03 14.16 -5.07
N GLY A 280 -28.61 13.18 -4.30
CA GLY A 280 -28.91 11.76 -4.55
C GLY A 280 -28.10 11.18 -5.70
N LYS A 281 -26.94 11.76 -6.02
CA LYS A 281 -26.09 11.37 -7.14
C LYS A 281 -24.68 11.05 -6.67
N GLY A 282 -24.06 10.03 -7.28
CA GLY A 282 -22.67 9.64 -6.96
C GLY A 282 -22.24 8.39 -7.69
N LEU A 283 -21.13 7.82 -7.24
CA LEU A 283 -20.67 6.54 -7.76
C LEU A 283 -21.50 5.39 -7.18
N VAL A 284 -21.84 4.41 -8.03
CA VAL A 284 -22.18 3.06 -7.60
C VAL A 284 -21.16 2.07 -8.13
N HIS A 285 -20.69 1.20 -7.25
CA HIS A 285 -19.86 0.04 -7.58
C HIS A 285 -20.65 -1.24 -7.30
N VAL A 286 -20.63 -2.15 -8.25
CA VAL A 286 -21.32 -3.45 -8.19
C VAL A 286 -20.39 -4.53 -8.71
N SER A 287 -20.57 -5.78 -8.26
CA SER A 287 -19.76 -6.89 -8.77
C SER A 287 -20.53 -8.21 -8.82
N THR A 288 -19.96 -9.21 -9.51
CA THR A 288 -20.35 -10.61 -9.38
C THR A 288 -20.02 -11.15 -7.98
N GLU A 289 -20.63 -12.27 -7.58
CA GLU A 289 -20.64 -12.77 -6.20
C GLU A 289 -19.26 -13.01 -5.57
N ARG A 290 -18.25 -13.39 -6.36
CA ARG A 290 -16.92 -13.70 -5.81
C ARG A 290 -16.30 -12.52 -5.07
N LEU A 291 -16.53 -11.29 -5.50
CA LEU A 291 -16.06 -10.09 -4.82
C LEU A 291 -17.08 -9.66 -3.75
N ALA A 292 -17.13 -10.40 -2.65
CA ALA A 292 -18.20 -10.33 -1.66
C ALA A 292 -18.07 -9.17 -0.65
N GLY A 293 -16.86 -8.75 -0.33
CA GLY A 293 -16.59 -7.72 0.68
C GLY A 293 -16.96 -6.32 0.21
N ARG A 294 -17.52 -5.51 1.12
CA ARG A 294 -17.75 -4.06 0.90
C ARG A 294 -17.34 -3.31 2.14
N LYS A 295 -16.56 -2.26 1.95
CA LYS A 295 -15.99 -1.46 3.04
C LYS A 295 -16.18 0.02 2.76
N PHE A 296 -16.40 0.76 3.83
CA PHE A 296 -16.35 2.21 3.88
C PHE A 296 -15.24 2.66 4.83
N PHE A 297 -14.32 3.49 4.35
CA PHE A 297 -13.29 4.16 5.16
C PHE A 297 -13.48 5.68 5.11
N CYS A 298 -13.23 6.36 6.22
CA CYS A 298 -13.08 7.80 6.28
C CYS A 298 -11.96 8.22 7.23
N TRP A 299 -11.33 9.36 6.94
CA TRP A 299 -10.30 9.96 7.80
C TRP A 299 -10.87 10.55 9.09
N GLY A 300 -12.18 10.79 9.12
CA GLY A 300 -12.87 11.43 10.24
C GLY A 300 -12.72 12.95 10.27
N MET A 301 -13.62 13.59 11.04
CA MET A 301 -13.73 15.06 11.14
C MET A 301 -12.79 15.66 12.20
N GLY A 302 -12.00 14.83 12.91
CA GLY A 302 -10.98 15.28 13.87
C GLY A 302 -9.83 16.04 13.21
N LEU A 303 -9.07 16.81 14.00
CA LEU A 303 -7.95 17.60 13.49
C LEU A 303 -6.91 16.78 12.72
N GLY A 304 -6.54 15.61 13.25
CA GLY A 304 -5.57 14.72 12.61
C GLY A 304 -6.08 14.14 11.29
N GLY A 305 -7.35 13.72 11.22
CA GLY A 305 -7.96 13.22 9.99
C GLY A 305 -8.01 14.30 8.89
N ARG A 306 -8.36 15.53 9.27
CA ARG A 306 -8.34 16.67 8.34
C ARG A 306 -6.93 17.04 7.92
N HIS A 307 -5.95 16.93 8.81
CA HIS A 307 -4.55 17.16 8.47
C HIS A 307 -4.02 16.08 7.51
N TRP A 308 -4.41 14.80 7.69
CA TRP A 308 -4.07 13.74 6.74
C TRP A 308 -4.57 14.04 5.33
N GLN A 309 -5.82 14.49 5.18
CA GLN A 309 -6.37 14.82 3.85
C GLN A 309 -5.61 15.98 3.17
N GLU A 310 -5.25 17.02 3.93
CA GLU A 310 -4.40 18.12 3.42
C GLU A 310 -2.97 17.63 3.13
N PHE A 311 -2.44 16.70 3.91
CA PHE A 311 -1.11 16.13 3.71
C PHE A 311 -1.01 15.27 2.45
N LEU A 312 -2.09 14.58 2.07
CA LEU A 312 -2.18 13.72 0.90
C LEU A 312 -2.55 14.47 -0.39
N SER A 313 -3.04 15.71 -0.28
CA SER A 313 -3.57 16.46 -1.43
C SER A 313 -3.32 17.96 -1.25
N GLU A 314 -4.34 18.74 -1.52
CA GLU A 314 -4.43 20.19 -1.29
C GLU A 314 -5.67 20.53 -0.46
N PRO A 315 -5.68 21.67 0.23
CA PRO A 315 -6.85 22.08 1.01
C PRO A 315 -8.13 22.09 0.17
N GLY A 316 -9.20 21.51 0.72
CA GLY A 316 -10.51 21.42 0.06
C GLY A 316 -10.73 20.19 -0.82
N HIS A 317 -9.71 19.37 -1.06
CA HIS A 317 -9.83 18.10 -1.79
C HIS A 317 -9.95 16.94 -0.82
N THR A 318 -11.14 16.77 -0.25
CA THR A 318 -11.45 15.71 0.72
C THR A 318 -12.14 14.52 0.06
N TYR A 319 -11.90 13.32 0.60
CA TYR A 319 -12.42 12.09 0.06
C TYR A 319 -12.71 11.05 1.16
N ILE A 320 -13.55 10.11 0.80
CA ILE A 320 -13.76 8.85 1.51
C ILE A 320 -13.47 7.70 0.56
N GLU A 321 -13.33 6.49 1.11
CA GLU A 321 -13.07 5.31 0.30
C GLU A 321 -14.21 4.31 0.40
N LEU A 322 -14.69 3.90 -0.77
CA LEU A 322 -15.51 2.71 -0.96
C LEU A 322 -14.57 1.60 -1.38
N GLN A 323 -14.68 0.42 -0.77
CA GLN A 323 -13.79 -0.67 -1.16
C GLN A 323 -14.57 -1.96 -1.38
N ALA A 324 -14.06 -2.78 -2.31
CA ALA A 324 -14.61 -4.08 -2.66
C ALA A 324 -13.53 -5.16 -2.61
N GLY A 325 -13.80 -6.28 -1.94
CA GLY A 325 -12.79 -7.31 -1.71
C GLY A 325 -13.30 -8.73 -1.85
N LEU A 326 -12.36 -9.66 -2.03
CA LEU A 326 -12.67 -11.09 -2.08
C LEU A 326 -13.24 -11.59 -0.75
N ALA A 327 -12.59 -11.23 0.36
CA ALA A 327 -13.05 -11.56 1.69
C ALA A 327 -14.03 -10.51 2.23
N ARG A 328 -14.74 -10.83 3.31
CA ARG A 328 -15.70 -9.92 3.95
C ARG A 328 -15.03 -8.78 4.72
N THR A 329 -13.80 -9.03 5.19
CA THR A 329 -12.95 -7.99 5.81
C THR A 329 -11.54 -8.06 5.26
N GLN A 330 -10.76 -7.01 5.46
CA GLN A 330 -9.35 -6.98 5.07
C GLN A 330 -8.45 -7.84 5.97
N MET A 331 -8.96 -8.30 7.11
CA MET A 331 -8.24 -9.17 8.05
C MET A 331 -8.30 -10.66 7.67
N GLU A 332 -8.66 -10.96 6.42
CA GLU A 332 -8.85 -12.34 5.96
C GLU A 332 -8.12 -12.59 4.64
N TYR A 333 -7.43 -13.71 4.58
CA TYR A 333 -6.91 -14.29 3.34
C TYR A 333 -7.75 -15.51 2.97
N LEU A 334 -8.05 -15.64 1.68
CA LEU A 334 -8.77 -16.82 1.17
C LEU A 334 -7.76 -17.81 0.62
N SER A 335 -7.89 -19.09 1.01
CA SER A 335 -7.03 -20.15 0.47
C SER A 335 -7.38 -20.42 -1.00
N MET A 336 -6.47 -20.03 -1.92
CA MET A 336 -6.61 -20.28 -3.35
C MET A 336 -5.97 -21.63 -3.69
N PRO A 337 -6.74 -22.63 -4.12
CA PRO A 337 -6.24 -23.98 -4.38
C PRO A 337 -5.13 -24.02 -5.44
N ALA A 338 -4.35 -25.12 -5.42
CA ALA A 338 -3.35 -25.41 -6.44
C ALA A 338 -3.96 -25.39 -7.84
N GLY A 339 -3.29 -24.73 -8.78
CA GLY A 339 -3.73 -24.61 -10.17
C GLY A 339 -5.05 -23.86 -10.38
N ALA A 340 -5.61 -23.23 -9.34
CA ALA A 340 -6.89 -22.55 -9.44
C ALA A 340 -6.77 -21.22 -10.20
N GLU A 341 -7.87 -20.89 -10.86
CA GLU A 341 -8.12 -19.58 -11.45
C GLU A 341 -9.32 -18.94 -10.77
N TRP A 342 -9.15 -17.72 -10.29
CA TRP A 342 -10.23 -16.91 -9.76
C TRP A 342 -10.45 -15.67 -10.62
N SER A 343 -11.72 -15.43 -10.99
CA SER A 343 -12.08 -14.20 -11.68
C SER A 343 -13.45 -13.69 -11.23
N TRP A 344 -13.66 -12.40 -11.43
CA TRP A 344 -14.90 -11.67 -11.15
C TRP A 344 -15.04 -10.47 -12.08
N LEU A 345 -16.21 -9.88 -12.11
CA LEU A 345 -16.50 -8.67 -12.86
C LEU A 345 -16.98 -7.57 -11.89
N GLU A 346 -16.40 -6.40 -12.03
CA GLU A 346 -16.80 -5.16 -11.35
C GLU A 346 -17.48 -4.22 -12.36
N GLY A 347 -18.50 -3.49 -11.91
CA GLY A 347 -19.18 -2.46 -12.68
C GLY A 347 -19.15 -1.12 -11.95
N TYR A 348 -18.79 -0.07 -12.66
CA TYR A 348 -18.72 1.31 -12.16
C TYR A 348 -19.66 2.20 -12.98
N GLY A 349 -20.55 2.94 -12.32
CA GLY A 349 -21.51 3.78 -13.01
C GLY A 349 -22.05 4.92 -12.16
N LEU A 350 -22.87 5.78 -12.78
CA LEU A 350 -23.58 6.83 -12.08
C LEU A 350 -24.78 6.24 -11.33
N MET A 351 -24.80 6.46 -10.01
CA MET A 351 -25.97 6.31 -9.17
C MET A 351 -26.77 7.61 -9.24
N GLU A 352 -28.08 7.49 -9.45
CA GLU A 352 -29.03 8.59 -9.39
C GLU A 352 -30.36 8.09 -8.81
N ALA A 353 -30.73 8.57 -7.62
CA ALA A 353 -31.96 8.23 -6.93
C ALA A 353 -32.55 9.47 -6.24
N ASP A 354 -33.79 9.34 -5.77
CA ASP A 354 -34.49 10.42 -5.06
C ASP A 354 -33.71 10.78 -3.77
N PRO A 355 -33.24 12.04 -3.63
CA PRO A 355 -32.47 12.46 -2.46
C PRO A 355 -33.28 12.33 -1.16
N ASP A 356 -34.61 12.59 -1.16
CA ASP A 356 -35.44 12.45 0.03
C ASP A 356 -35.52 11.00 0.52
N VAL A 357 -35.36 10.02 -0.39
CA VAL A 357 -35.38 8.60 -0.05
C VAL A 357 -33.99 8.16 0.42
N VAL A 358 -32.91 8.45 -0.34
CA VAL A 358 -31.56 7.98 -0.01
C VAL A 358 -30.98 8.66 1.23
N HIS A 359 -31.46 9.86 1.58
CA HIS A 359 -31.13 10.58 2.82
C HIS A 359 -32.19 10.44 3.90
N GLY A 360 -33.28 9.71 3.62
CA GLY A 360 -34.37 9.44 4.56
C GLY A 360 -33.93 8.64 5.80
N THR A 361 -34.79 8.59 6.79
CA THR A 361 -34.53 7.87 8.05
C THR A 361 -34.74 6.35 7.95
N ASP A 362 -35.50 5.90 6.94
CA ASP A 362 -35.70 4.48 6.64
C ASP A 362 -34.53 3.92 5.85
N TRP A 363 -33.63 3.25 6.56
CA TRP A 363 -32.42 2.66 5.98
C TRP A 363 -32.73 1.61 4.91
N THR A 364 -33.76 0.80 5.15
CA THR A 364 -34.15 -0.26 4.21
C THR A 364 -34.65 0.35 2.91
N GLN A 365 -35.51 1.35 2.99
CA GLN A 365 -35.99 2.04 1.82
C GLN A 365 -34.89 2.77 1.07
N ALA A 366 -33.94 3.35 1.78
CA ALA A 366 -32.79 4.05 1.18
C ALA A 366 -31.95 3.11 0.30
N TRP A 367 -31.50 1.97 0.82
CA TRP A 367 -30.67 1.06 0.01
C TRP A 367 -31.49 0.29 -1.03
N GLN A 368 -32.77 -0.02 -0.79
CA GLN A 368 -33.64 -0.64 -1.79
C GLN A 368 -33.84 0.27 -3.02
N SER A 369 -33.93 1.59 -2.83
CA SER A 369 -34.01 2.53 -3.96
C SER A 369 -32.79 2.49 -4.86
N VAL A 370 -31.62 2.21 -4.29
CA VAL A 370 -30.37 1.99 -5.06
C VAL A 370 -30.42 0.65 -5.78
N GLU A 371 -30.93 -0.41 -5.18
CA GLU A 371 -31.10 -1.71 -5.88
C GLU A 371 -32.06 -1.58 -7.07
N ASP A 372 -33.17 -0.89 -6.91
CA ASP A 372 -34.12 -0.63 -7.98
C ASP A 372 -33.49 0.20 -9.12
N MET A 373 -32.62 1.15 -8.77
CA MET A 373 -31.85 1.91 -9.76
C MET A 373 -30.83 1.00 -10.45
N LEU A 374 -30.11 0.15 -9.71
CA LEU A 374 -29.15 -0.81 -10.29
C LEU A 374 -29.81 -1.80 -11.23
N GLU A 375 -31.03 -2.29 -10.92
CA GLU A 375 -31.77 -3.16 -11.84
C GLU A 375 -32.18 -2.46 -13.15
N ARG A 376 -32.29 -1.14 -13.14
CA ARG A 376 -32.47 -0.36 -14.39
C ARG A 376 -31.16 -0.07 -15.10
N LEU A 377 -30.08 0.23 -14.35
CA LEU A 377 -28.78 0.56 -14.90
C LEU A 377 -28.09 -0.68 -15.50
N ILE A 378 -28.02 -1.75 -14.72
CA ILE A 378 -27.48 -3.05 -15.09
C ILE A 378 -28.16 -4.15 -14.28
N PRO A 379 -29.17 -4.87 -14.83
CA PRO A 379 -29.78 -6.02 -14.18
C PRO A 379 -28.74 -7.05 -13.72
N ARG A 380 -28.95 -7.72 -12.60
CA ARG A 380 -28.04 -8.76 -12.08
C ARG A 380 -27.70 -9.79 -13.16
N ALA A 381 -28.72 -10.33 -13.83
CA ALA A 381 -28.52 -11.32 -14.91
C ALA A 381 -27.70 -10.76 -16.09
N ALA A 382 -27.75 -9.46 -16.36
CA ALA A 382 -26.95 -8.82 -17.40
C ALA A 382 -25.48 -8.72 -17.00
N LEU A 383 -25.18 -8.42 -15.71
CA LEU A 383 -23.81 -8.42 -15.21
C LEU A 383 -23.20 -9.83 -15.23
N ASP A 384 -23.97 -10.85 -14.80
CA ASP A 384 -23.52 -12.25 -14.84
C ASP A 384 -23.30 -12.72 -16.27
N ALA A 385 -24.19 -12.37 -17.21
CA ALA A 385 -24.01 -12.68 -18.62
C ALA A 385 -22.79 -11.96 -19.23
N GLU A 386 -22.50 -10.73 -18.79
CA GLU A 386 -21.29 -10.00 -19.23
C GLU A 386 -20.02 -10.63 -18.67
N PHE A 387 -20.06 -11.14 -17.44
CA PHE A 387 -18.96 -11.91 -16.87
C PHE A 387 -18.66 -13.17 -17.70
N GLU A 388 -19.68 -13.94 -18.10
CA GLU A 388 -19.52 -15.14 -18.93
C GLU A 388 -18.95 -14.80 -20.32
N ARG A 389 -19.33 -13.68 -20.92
CA ARG A 389 -18.75 -13.21 -22.18
C ARG A 389 -17.25 -12.92 -22.09
N GLY A 390 -16.72 -12.69 -20.90
CA GLY A 390 -15.29 -12.51 -20.68
C GLY A 390 -14.44 -13.70 -21.14
N ALA A 391 -14.98 -14.91 -21.21
CA ALA A 391 -14.29 -16.07 -21.74
C ALA A 391 -13.83 -15.88 -23.22
N ASP A 392 -14.48 -15.00 -23.97
CA ASP A 392 -14.12 -14.69 -25.36
C ASP A 392 -12.75 -14.02 -25.50
N PHE A 393 -12.31 -13.24 -24.50
CA PHE A 393 -11.11 -12.41 -24.65
C PHE A 393 -10.04 -12.64 -23.58
N VAL A 394 -10.33 -13.33 -22.50
CA VAL A 394 -9.43 -13.41 -21.32
C VAL A 394 -8.04 -13.98 -21.68
N ASP A 395 -7.97 -14.92 -22.60
CA ASP A 395 -6.72 -15.54 -23.10
C ASP A 395 -6.26 -15.01 -24.45
N ARG A 396 -6.95 -14.05 -25.04
CA ARG A 396 -6.52 -13.50 -26.32
C ARG A 396 -5.18 -12.77 -26.16
N PRO A 397 -4.22 -13.03 -27.06
CA PRO A 397 -2.99 -12.25 -27.08
C PRO A 397 -3.28 -10.77 -27.40
N PRO A 398 -2.49 -9.84 -26.85
CA PRO A 398 -2.67 -8.43 -27.12
C PRO A 398 -2.41 -8.09 -28.60
N VAL A 399 -3.23 -7.17 -29.12
CA VAL A 399 -3.02 -6.56 -30.44
C VAL A 399 -1.84 -5.60 -30.41
N GLU A 400 -1.67 -4.91 -29.27
CA GLU A 400 -0.62 -3.91 -29.07
C GLU A 400 -0.20 -3.89 -27.61
N LEU A 401 1.11 -3.90 -27.35
CA LEU A 401 1.66 -3.63 -26.02
C LEU A 401 1.85 -2.13 -25.86
N LEU A 402 1.05 -1.54 -24.99
CA LEU A 402 1.04 -0.10 -24.73
C LEU A 402 2.14 0.33 -23.78
N GLN A 403 2.43 -0.49 -22.76
CA GLN A 403 3.44 -0.22 -21.75
C GLN A 403 3.98 -1.52 -21.17
N ARG A 404 5.27 -1.53 -20.80
CA ARG A 404 5.90 -2.60 -20.04
C ARG A 404 5.87 -2.31 -18.56
N GLY A 405 5.60 -3.35 -17.79
CA GLY A 405 5.75 -3.38 -16.33
C GLY A 405 7.16 -3.79 -15.91
N SER A 406 7.27 -4.51 -14.80
CA SER A 406 8.55 -4.98 -14.28
C SER A 406 9.09 -6.18 -15.06
N GLY A 407 10.44 -6.34 -15.08
CA GLY A 407 11.08 -7.48 -15.74
C GLY A 407 11.00 -8.82 -14.97
N TRP A 408 10.34 -8.85 -13.81
CA TRP A 408 10.35 -10.04 -12.96
C TRP A 408 9.53 -11.20 -13.53
N GLY A 409 8.41 -10.90 -14.19
CA GLY A 409 7.63 -11.91 -14.91
C GLY A 409 8.39 -12.50 -16.10
N ALA A 410 9.13 -11.66 -16.86
CA ALA A 410 9.99 -12.13 -17.95
C ALA A 410 11.14 -13.02 -17.44
N LEU A 411 11.77 -12.64 -16.34
CA LEU A 411 12.82 -13.44 -15.71
C LEU A 411 12.30 -14.81 -15.24
N GLU A 412 11.10 -14.85 -14.64
CA GLU A 412 10.47 -16.09 -14.22
C GLU A 412 10.10 -16.99 -15.41
N ARG A 413 9.60 -16.41 -16.49
CA ARG A 413 9.33 -17.14 -17.73
C ARG A 413 10.60 -17.81 -18.25
N LEU A 414 11.73 -17.06 -18.35
CA LEU A 414 13.00 -17.61 -18.81
C LEU A 414 13.54 -18.72 -17.89
N ARG A 415 13.39 -18.56 -16.57
CA ARG A 415 13.79 -19.60 -15.62
C ARG A 415 12.98 -20.89 -15.84
N ARG A 416 11.66 -20.79 -15.98
CA ARG A 416 10.78 -21.95 -16.23
C ARG A 416 11.10 -22.63 -17.56
N GLU A 417 11.33 -21.85 -18.61
CA GLU A 417 11.78 -22.37 -19.91
C GLU A 417 13.09 -23.16 -19.78
N ALA A 418 14.09 -22.60 -19.06
CA ALA A 418 15.38 -23.26 -18.84
C ALA A 418 15.28 -24.55 -18.01
N SER A 419 14.32 -24.63 -17.08
CA SER A 419 14.08 -25.82 -16.23
C SER A 419 13.05 -26.80 -16.80
N GLY A 420 12.41 -26.49 -17.95
CA GLY A 420 11.36 -27.32 -18.54
C GLY A 420 10.04 -27.33 -17.75
N GLU A 421 9.81 -26.32 -16.90
CA GLU A 421 8.56 -26.15 -16.17
C GLU A 421 7.46 -25.59 -17.09
N ALA A 422 6.19 -25.87 -16.76
CA ALA A 422 5.06 -25.32 -17.47
C ALA A 422 4.99 -23.78 -17.36
N PRO A 423 4.47 -23.07 -18.37
CA PRO A 423 4.21 -21.63 -18.27
C PRO A 423 3.33 -21.30 -17.06
N PHE A 424 3.54 -20.14 -16.45
CA PHE A 424 2.75 -19.70 -15.30
C PHE A 424 1.51 -18.86 -15.69
N CYS A 425 1.37 -18.52 -16.97
CA CYS A 425 0.24 -17.76 -17.51
C CYS A 425 -0.06 -18.18 -18.95
N SER A 426 -1.23 -17.79 -19.44
CA SER A 426 -1.63 -17.99 -20.84
C SER A 426 -0.93 -17.01 -21.79
N GLU A 427 -1.10 -17.22 -23.11
CA GLU A 427 -0.60 -16.32 -24.16
C GLU A 427 -1.20 -14.92 -24.12
N GLY A 428 -2.28 -14.74 -23.37
CA GLY A 428 -2.91 -13.44 -23.13
C GLY A 428 -2.04 -12.45 -22.35
N LEU A 429 -1.03 -12.93 -21.60
CA LEU A 429 -0.12 -12.11 -20.81
C LEU A 429 1.31 -12.22 -21.36
N VAL A 430 1.79 -11.14 -21.96
CA VAL A 430 3.10 -11.08 -22.63
C VAL A 430 4.14 -10.47 -21.68
N PHE A 431 4.94 -11.32 -21.07
CA PHE A 431 6.13 -10.91 -20.30
C PHE A 431 7.37 -11.02 -21.19
N ASP A 432 7.61 -9.99 -22.03
CA ASP A 432 8.69 -10.00 -23.01
C ASP A 432 10.07 -9.70 -22.39
N ALA A 433 11.13 -10.12 -23.09
CA ALA A 433 12.50 -9.91 -22.63
C ALA A 433 12.93 -8.42 -22.63
N GLU A 434 12.24 -7.55 -23.36
CA GLU A 434 12.53 -6.12 -23.39
C GLU A 434 12.12 -5.42 -22.08
N SER A 435 11.35 -6.10 -21.21
CA SER A 435 11.05 -5.62 -19.87
C SER A 435 12.19 -5.84 -18.85
N LEU A 436 13.17 -6.68 -19.17
CA LEU A 436 14.33 -6.94 -18.30
C LEU A 436 15.19 -5.68 -18.18
N GLY A 437 15.51 -5.32 -16.94
CA GLY A 437 16.32 -4.15 -16.60
C GLY A 437 17.49 -4.48 -15.69
N GLU A 438 18.09 -3.44 -15.13
CA GLU A 438 19.25 -3.56 -14.24
C GLU A 438 19.00 -4.46 -13.05
N ALA A 439 17.78 -4.41 -12.47
CA ALA A 439 17.40 -5.23 -11.33
C ALA A 439 17.39 -6.75 -11.63
N GLN A 440 17.12 -7.15 -12.86
CA GLN A 440 17.09 -8.55 -13.31
C GLN A 440 18.43 -9.03 -13.86
N SER A 441 19.29 -8.11 -14.30
CA SER A 441 20.56 -8.42 -14.98
C SER A 441 21.46 -9.43 -14.23
N PRO A 442 21.68 -9.31 -12.90
CA PRO A 442 22.52 -10.28 -12.18
C PRO A 442 21.93 -11.70 -12.20
N TRP A 443 20.62 -11.81 -12.08
CA TRP A 443 19.91 -13.08 -12.09
C TRP A 443 19.86 -13.72 -13.48
N LEU A 444 19.79 -12.88 -14.52
CA LEU A 444 19.86 -13.34 -15.90
C LEU A 444 21.24 -13.93 -16.21
N SER A 445 22.33 -13.28 -15.78
CA SER A 445 23.70 -13.82 -15.89
C SER A 445 23.85 -15.13 -15.12
N LEU A 446 23.28 -15.21 -13.90
CA LEU A 446 23.29 -16.46 -13.13
C LEU A 446 22.59 -17.60 -13.88
N LEU A 447 21.45 -17.30 -14.52
CA LEU A 447 20.68 -18.30 -15.26
C LEU A 447 21.40 -18.79 -16.53
N HIS A 448 22.01 -17.89 -17.31
CA HIS A 448 22.61 -18.19 -18.59
C HIS A 448 24.06 -18.66 -18.48
N ASP A 449 24.86 -17.98 -17.64
CA ASP A 449 26.31 -18.18 -17.55
C ASP A 449 26.69 -19.06 -16.35
N GLY A 450 25.72 -19.33 -15.46
CA GLY A 450 25.97 -20.09 -14.22
C GLY A 450 26.89 -19.35 -13.25
N ALA A 451 27.00 -18.01 -13.37
CA ALA A 451 27.87 -17.18 -12.55
C ALA A 451 27.18 -15.86 -12.18
N PHE A 452 27.39 -15.39 -10.95
CA PHE A 452 26.88 -14.08 -10.53
C PHE A 452 27.87 -12.98 -10.90
N PRO A 453 27.47 -11.88 -11.55
CA PRO A 453 28.38 -10.86 -12.05
C PRO A 453 29.02 -10.05 -10.91
N ALA A 454 30.20 -9.54 -11.12
CA ALA A 454 30.88 -8.67 -10.18
C ALA A 454 30.47 -7.21 -10.37
N PHE A 455 30.20 -6.54 -9.28
CA PHE A 455 29.89 -5.10 -9.22
C PHE A 455 30.91 -4.40 -8.31
N LYS A 456 31.10 -3.11 -8.54
CA LYS A 456 31.90 -2.29 -7.63
C LYS A 456 31.20 -2.13 -6.28
N PRO A 457 31.94 -2.09 -5.15
CA PRO A 457 31.34 -1.98 -3.81
C PRO A 457 30.54 -0.68 -3.54
N ASP A 458 30.79 0.36 -4.33
CA ASP A 458 30.11 1.65 -4.24
C ASP A 458 28.75 1.69 -4.96
N VAL A 459 28.41 0.66 -5.73
CA VAL A 459 27.10 0.51 -6.40
C VAL A 459 26.06 0.06 -5.39
N GLU A 460 24.87 0.68 -5.43
CA GLU A 460 23.73 0.23 -4.64
C GLU A 460 23.25 -1.14 -5.15
N PRO A 461 23.03 -2.14 -4.27
CA PRO A 461 22.51 -3.43 -4.68
C PRO A 461 21.06 -3.29 -5.16
N HIS A 462 20.75 -3.91 -6.27
CA HIS A 462 19.41 -3.94 -6.84
C HIS A 462 18.90 -5.37 -6.99
N GLY A 463 17.58 -5.51 -7.21
CA GLY A 463 17.03 -6.77 -7.67
C GLY A 463 17.01 -7.86 -6.62
N LEU A 464 16.41 -7.63 -5.46
CA LEU A 464 16.25 -8.66 -4.43
C LEU A 464 15.50 -9.87 -4.98
N MET A 465 15.97 -11.06 -4.60
CA MET A 465 15.39 -12.35 -4.93
C MET A 465 15.41 -13.25 -3.69
N VAL A 466 14.33 -14.00 -3.44
CA VAL A 466 14.23 -14.86 -2.24
C VAL A 466 13.74 -16.27 -2.54
N ARG A 467 13.43 -16.58 -3.81
CA ARG A 467 12.87 -17.88 -4.21
C ARG A 467 13.88 -19.00 -4.06
N ALA A 468 13.42 -20.17 -3.60
CA ALA A 468 14.27 -21.34 -3.35
C ALA A 468 15.02 -21.83 -4.60
N GLN A 469 14.37 -21.80 -5.77
CA GLN A 469 14.98 -22.18 -7.05
C GLN A 469 16.17 -21.30 -7.39
N TRP A 470 16.04 -19.98 -7.26
CA TRP A 470 17.10 -19.02 -7.49
C TRP A 470 18.21 -19.13 -6.44
N ARG A 471 17.84 -19.42 -5.17
CA ARG A 471 18.83 -19.68 -4.11
C ARG A 471 19.68 -20.88 -4.44
N ALA A 472 19.10 -21.98 -4.88
CA ALA A 472 19.86 -23.18 -5.28
C ALA A 472 20.86 -22.88 -6.41
N LEU A 473 20.45 -22.16 -7.44
CA LEU A 473 21.34 -21.73 -8.52
C LEU A 473 22.52 -20.88 -8.01
N LEU A 474 22.25 -19.94 -7.09
CA LEU A 474 23.30 -19.09 -6.53
C LEU A 474 24.23 -19.86 -5.59
N GLU A 475 23.71 -20.78 -4.77
CA GLU A 475 24.50 -21.66 -3.91
C GLU A 475 25.45 -22.56 -4.72
N ASP A 476 24.95 -23.14 -5.81
CA ASP A 476 25.76 -23.96 -6.73
C ASP A 476 26.88 -23.12 -7.40
N ALA A 477 26.55 -21.92 -7.87
CA ALA A 477 27.52 -21.03 -8.50
C ALA A 477 28.60 -20.60 -7.53
N VAL A 478 28.26 -20.13 -6.34
CA VAL A 478 29.20 -19.70 -5.31
C VAL A 478 30.07 -20.85 -4.79
N SER A 479 29.47 -22.04 -4.56
CA SER A 479 30.19 -23.23 -4.11
C SER A 479 31.22 -23.71 -5.14
N ALA A 480 30.97 -23.50 -6.44
CA ALA A 480 31.86 -23.79 -7.51
C ALA A 480 32.91 -22.68 -7.80
N GLY A 481 32.90 -21.61 -7.00
CA GLY A 481 33.75 -20.42 -7.19
C GLY A 481 33.39 -19.56 -8.41
N ARG A 482 32.19 -19.76 -8.99
CA ARG A 482 31.70 -19.01 -10.14
C ARG A 482 30.95 -17.76 -9.68
N GLY A 483 31.62 -16.61 -9.71
CA GLY A 483 31.02 -15.33 -9.31
C GLY A 483 30.82 -15.19 -7.79
N ALA A 484 31.67 -15.88 -7.00
CA ALA A 484 31.73 -15.64 -5.55
C ALA A 484 32.34 -14.27 -5.29
N ASN A 485 31.53 -13.26 -5.10
CA ASN A 485 31.90 -11.87 -4.84
C ASN A 485 30.97 -11.27 -3.78
N TRP A 486 31.25 -10.05 -3.31
CA TRP A 486 30.53 -9.40 -2.23
C TRP A 486 29.00 -9.35 -2.47
N LEU A 487 28.56 -9.11 -3.71
CA LEU A 487 27.14 -8.98 -4.04
C LEU A 487 26.43 -10.34 -4.06
N ALA A 488 27.09 -11.38 -4.58
CA ALA A 488 26.57 -12.76 -4.55
C ALA A 488 26.34 -13.22 -3.10
N TRP A 489 27.34 -13.00 -2.24
CA TRP A 489 27.22 -13.31 -0.82
C TRP A 489 26.16 -12.48 -0.11
N LEU A 490 26.03 -11.19 -0.43
CA LEU A 490 24.99 -10.33 0.10
C LEU A 490 23.60 -10.88 -0.20
N HIS A 491 23.32 -11.20 -1.48
CA HIS A 491 22.03 -11.76 -1.91
C HIS A 491 21.78 -13.14 -1.30
N LEU A 492 22.79 -14.00 -1.27
CA LEU A 492 22.67 -15.32 -0.65
C LEU A 492 22.30 -15.23 0.84
N GLY A 493 22.88 -14.26 1.55
CA GLY A 493 22.51 -13.98 2.94
C GLY A 493 21.02 -13.57 3.08
N VAL A 494 20.51 -12.71 2.21
CA VAL A 494 19.08 -12.32 2.20
C VAL A 494 18.17 -13.52 1.93
N MET A 495 18.54 -14.37 0.95
CA MET A 495 17.79 -15.58 0.61
C MET A 495 17.75 -16.60 1.77
N ARG A 496 18.86 -16.79 2.45
CA ARG A 496 18.98 -17.68 3.61
C ARG A 496 18.19 -17.13 4.81
N TYR A 497 18.28 -15.83 5.06
CA TYR A 497 17.48 -15.17 6.10
C TYR A 497 15.98 -15.36 5.85
N TYR A 498 15.51 -15.13 4.62
CA TYR A 498 14.12 -15.37 4.23
C TYR A 498 13.69 -16.82 4.44
N ALA A 499 14.58 -17.76 4.18
CA ALA A 499 14.38 -19.20 4.41
C ALA A 499 14.55 -19.63 5.89
N ARG A 500 14.68 -18.70 6.84
CA ARG A 500 14.90 -18.95 8.27
C ARG A 500 16.24 -19.62 8.61
N ASP A 501 17.18 -19.70 7.69
CA ASP A 501 18.57 -20.13 7.94
C ASP A 501 19.40 -18.93 8.41
N ARG A 502 19.25 -18.56 9.68
CA ARG A 502 19.91 -17.39 10.28
C ARG A 502 21.44 -17.54 10.31
N ASP A 503 21.94 -18.74 10.65
CA ASP A 503 23.38 -19.01 10.69
C ASP A 503 24.02 -18.97 9.28
N GLY A 504 23.32 -19.52 8.29
CA GLY A 504 23.72 -19.42 6.90
C GLY A 504 23.71 -18.00 6.37
N ALA A 505 22.72 -17.20 6.78
CA ALA A 505 22.65 -15.77 6.44
C ALA A 505 23.83 -15.00 7.03
N ARG A 506 24.12 -15.20 8.32
CA ARG A 506 25.29 -14.60 8.99
C ARG A 506 26.57 -14.89 8.25
N ARG A 507 26.88 -16.16 8.01
CA ARG A 507 28.11 -16.57 7.30
C ARG A 507 28.21 -15.94 5.91
N ALA A 508 27.08 -15.86 5.19
CA ALA A 508 27.07 -15.25 3.86
C ALA A 508 27.38 -13.74 3.93
N TRP A 509 26.83 -13.02 4.91
CA TRP A 509 27.13 -11.59 5.06
C TRP A 509 28.54 -11.32 5.61
N GLU A 510 29.08 -12.19 6.45
CA GLU A 510 30.49 -12.15 6.85
C GLU A 510 31.42 -12.34 5.63
N MET A 511 31.14 -13.34 4.77
CA MET A 511 31.87 -13.54 3.51
C MET A 511 31.72 -12.32 2.56
N SER A 512 30.55 -11.67 2.54
CA SER A 512 30.36 -10.44 1.76
C SER A 512 31.29 -9.31 2.23
N LEU A 513 31.48 -9.15 3.55
CA LEU A 513 32.42 -8.17 4.12
C LEU A 513 33.91 -8.55 3.89
N GLU A 514 34.24 -9.84 3.90
CA GLU A 514 35.60 -10.29 3.55
C GLU A 514 35.96 -9.95 2.11
N GLU A 515 35.01 -10.02 1.17
CA GLU A 515 35.19 -9.65 -0.22
C GLU A 515 35.29 -8.13 -0.45
N ALA A 516 34.45 -7.36 0.30
CA ALA A 516 34.43 -5.91 0.20
C ALA A 516 33.78 -5.25 1.41
N ASP A 517 34.36 -4.20 1.94
CA ASP A 517 33.82 -3.36 2.98
C ASP A 517 32.62 -2.57 2.45
N THR A 518 31.40 -3.07 2.71
CA THR A 518 30.16 -2.46 2.22
C THR A 518 29.17 -2.19 3.36
N PRO A 519 28.36 -1.11 3.28
CA PRO A 519 27.37 -0.81 4.29
C PRO A 519 26.24 -1.87 4.34
N TRP A 520 26.05 -2.58 3.22
CA TRP A 520 24.90 -3.48 3.02
C TRP A 520 24.99 -4.71 3.93
N ALA A 521 26.11 -5.43 3.88
CA ALA A 521 26.33 -6.60 4.71
C ALA A 521 26.50 -6.23 6.19
N ALA A 522 27.20 -5.13 6.50
CA ALA A 522 27.35 -4.62 7.87
C ALA A 522 25.99 -4.31 8.50
N ARG A 523 25.09 -3.62 7.77
CA ARG A 523 23.72 -3.34 8.23
C ARG A 523 22.91 -4.62 8.42
N ASN A 524 23.01 -5.60 7.52
CA ASN A 524 22.26 -6.85 7.63
C ASN A 524 22.73 -7.67 8.86
N LEU A 525 24.03 -7.70 9.13
CA LEU A 525 24.59 -8.27 10.37
C LEU A 525 24.13 -7.52 11.62
N ALA A 526 24.03 -6.18 11.56
CA ALA A 526 23.48 -5.37 12.66
C ALA A 526 22.03 -5.76 12.99
N VAL A 527 21.19 -5.99 11.96
CA VAL A 527 19.83 -6.49 12.15
C VAL A 527 19.80 -7.83 12.88
N LEU A 528 20.64 -8.80 12.45
CA LEU A 528 20.73 -10.10 13.11
C LEU A 528 21.22 -9.97 14.57
N ALA A 529 22.22 -9.15 14.80
CA ALA A 529 22.76 -8.92 16.15
C ALA A 529 21.68 -8.32 17.08
N TRP A 530 20.91 -7.35 16.57
CA TRP A 530 19.78 -6.77 17.30
C TRP A 530 18.71 -7.81 17.64
N GLU A 531 18.29 -8.62 16.66
CA GLU A 531 17.28 -9.67 16.85
C GLU A 531 17.74 -10.76 17.83
N ASP A 532 19.05 -11.00 17.92
CA ASP A 532 19.67 -11.96 18.86
C ASP A 532 19.91 -11.32 20.26
N GLY A 533 19.55 -10.05 20.48
CA GLY A 533 19.80 -9.33 21.72
C GLY A 533 21.26 -8.93 21.96
N ARG A 534 22.11 -9.03 20.95
CA ARG A 534 23.53 -8.63 21.01
C ARG A 534 23.67 -7.15 20.67
N PHE A 535 23.13 -6.29 21.57
CA PHE A 535 22.93 -4.86 21.29
C PHE A 535 24.23 -4.09 21.08
N ASP A 536 25.30 -4.38 21.80
CA ASP A 536 26.58 -3.67 21.60
C ASP A 536 27.17 -3.95 20.20
N GLU A 537 27.14 -5.20 19.76
CA GLU A 537 27.54 -5.59 18.39
C GLU A 537 26.63 -4.92 17.33
N ALA A 538 25.33 -4.86 17.58
CA ALA A 538 24.41 -4.19 16.67
C ALA A 538 24.73 -2.70 16.53
N VAL A 539 25.03 -1.99 17.62
CA VAL A 539 25.46 -0.58 17.61
C VAL A 539 26.72 -0.39 16.79
N GLU A 540 27.76 -1.19 17.03
CA GLU A 540 29.03 -1.11 16.32
C GLU A 540 28.85 -1.30 14.81
N LEU A 541 28.07 -2.31 14.42
CA LEU A 541 27.78 -2.62 13.01
C LEU A 541 26.93 -1.54 12.32
N TYR A 542 25.89 -1.00 12.98
CA TYR A 542 25.10 0.09 12.42
C TYR A 542 25.93 1.36 12.24
N VAL A 543 26.74 1.74 13.24
CA VAL A 543 27.61 2.91 13.17
C VAL A 543 28.64 2.73 12.04
N ALA A 544 29.25 1.55 11.91
CA ALA A 544 30.17 1.25 10.83
C ALA A 544 29.49 1.37 9.45
N ALA A 545 28.29 0.78 9.29
CA ALA A 545 27.52 0.87 8.04
C ALA A 545 27.21 2.34 7.66
N CYS A 546 26.75 3.16 8.63
CA CYS A 546 26.48 4.58 8.38
C CYS A 546 27.74 5.36 8.00
N ARG A 547 28.89 5.07 8.59
CA ARG A 547 30.16 5.72 8.23
C ARG A 547 30.64 5.34 6.83
N LEU A 548 30.37 4.11 6.37
CA LEU A 548 30.65 3.69 4.99
C LEU A 548 29.79 4.42 3.96
N ARG A 549 28.54 4.80 4.31
CA ARG A 549 27.62 5.49 3.41
C ARG A 549 26.84 6.59 4.14
N PRO A 550 27.50 7.67 4.59
CA PRO A 550 26.88 8.69 5.46
C PRO A 550 25.76 9.49 4.79
N SER A 551 25.69 9.50 3.45
CA SER A 551 24.63 10.18 2.69
C SER A 551 23.39 9.32 2.44
N LEU A 552 23.39 8.04 2.83
CA LEU A 552 22.26 7.15 2.62
C LEU A 552 21.19 7.37 3.69
N LEU A 553 20.21 8.21 3.38
CA LEU A 553 19.15 8.60 4.31
C LEU A 553 18.39 7.40 4.92
N PRO A 554 17.93 6.38 4.16
CA PRO A 554 17.25 5.23 4.75
C PRO A 554 18.06 4.50 5.82
N LEU A 555 19.36 4.35 5.61
CA LEU A 555 20.26 3.73 6.58
C LEU A 555 20.40 4.57 7.86
N ALA A 556 20.54 5.89 7.72
CA ALA A 556 20.61 6.81 8.85
C ALA A 556 19.31 6.80 9.67
N VAL A 557 18.15 6.78 9.01
CA VAL A 557 16.82 6.69 9.68
C VAL A 557 16.68 5.38 10.42
N GLU A 558 17.00 4.24 9.80
CA GLU A 558 16.93 2.93 10.43
C GLU A 558 17.89 2.83 11.63
N CYS A 559 19.13 3.28 11.46
CA CYS A 559 20.13 3.31 12.51
C CYS A 559 19.66 4.15 13.70
N GLY A 560 19.22 5.40 13.46
CA GLY A 560 18.75 6.30 14.51
C GLY A 560 17.57 5.72 15.29
N ARG A 561 16.57 5.18 14.59
CA ARG A 561 15.42 4.52 15.23
C ARG A 561 15.88 3.34 16.10
N THR A 562 16.69 2.45 15.55
CA THR A 562 17.13 1.25 16.24
C THR A 562 18.01 1.58 17.46
N LEU A 563 18.90 2.56 17.38
CA LEU A 563 19.71 3.01 18.51
C LEU A 563 18.85 3.62 19.64
N ILE A 564 17.84 4.41 19.29
CA ILE A 564 16.90 4.98 20.27
C ILE A 564 16.09 3.86 20.93
N ASP A 565 15.56 2.92 20.18
CA ASP A 565 14.77 1.77 20.67
C ASP A 565 15.60 0.86 21.61
N MET A 566 16.90 0.74 21.35
CA MET A 566 17.84 0.03 22.24
C MET A 566 18.24 0.83 23.50
N GLY A 567 17.73 2.04 23.71
CA GLY A 567 18.12 2.90 24.82
C GLY A 567 19.55 3.49 24.66
N ARG A 568 20.04 3.66 23.44
CA ARG A 568 21.36 4.19 23.11
C ARG A 568 21.30 5.59 22.44
N PRO A 569 20.55 6.56 23.00
CA PRO A 569 20.35 7.87 22.39
C PRO A 569 21.65 8.68 22.23
N ARG A 570 22.64 8.47 23.12
CA ARG A 570 23.94 9.16 23.03
C ARG A 570 24.77 8.67 21.85
N ASP A 571 24.71 7.38 21.53
CA ASP A 571 25.40 6.84 20.37
C ASP A 571 24.80 7.37 19.06
N TRP A 572 23.47 7.50 19.00
CA TRP A 572 22.81 8.18 17.88
C TRP A 572 23.21 9.63 17.73
N LEU A 573 23.17 10.43 18.80
CA LEU A 573 23.54 11.86 18.74
C LEU A 573 25.01 12.05 18.36
N GLY A 574 25.90 11.15 18.80
CA GLY A 574 27.30 11.14 18.40
C GLY A 574 27.45 10.88 16.89
N LEU A 575 26.81 9.85 16.38
CA LEU A 575 26.81 9.54 14.94
C LEU A 575 26.18 10.66 14.11
N LEU A 576 25.06 11.20 14.55
CA LEU A 576 24.34 12.28 13.86
C LEU A 576 25.26 13.49 13.60
N ALA A 577 26.14 13.83 14.54
CA ALA A 577 27.10 14.93 14.36
C ALA A 577 28.10 14.70 13.23
N GLU A 578 28.37 13.46 12.86
CA GLU A 578 29.27 13.04 11.77
C GLU A 578 28.56 13.02 10.40
N LEU A 579 27.21 12.97 10.35
CA LEU A 579 26.43 12.87 9.11
C LEU A 579 26.42 14.19 8.34
N PRO A 580 26.34 14.15 6.99
CA PRO A 580 26.33 15.35 6.16
C PRO A 580 25.06 16.19 6.35
N PRO A 581 25.11 17.53 6.09
CA PRO A 581 23.95 18.40 6.20
C PRO A 581 22.73 17.91 5.40
N SER A 582 22.93 17.32 4.23
CA SER A 582 21.85 16.78 3.39
C SER A 582 21.02 15.69 4.07
N VAL A 583 21.56 15.01 5.07
CA VAL A 583 20.86 14.03 5.90
C VAL A 583 20.30 14.69 7.15
N ARG A 584 21.12 15.50 7.85
CA ARG A 584 20.74 16.11 9.13
C ARG A 584 19.56 17.07 9.04
N THR A 585 19.34 17.70 7.88
CA THR A 585 18.24 18.68 7.68
C THR A 585 16.90 18.01 7.32
N VAL A 586 16.84 16.70 7.16
CA VAL A 586 15.58 15.98 6.86
C VAL A 586 14.71 15.89 8.10
N GLY A 587 13.42 16.19 7.96
CA GLY A 587 12.48 16.24 9.09
C GLY A 587 12.41 14.97 9.93
N ARG A 588 12.50 13.79 9.30
CA ARG A 588 12.56 12.51 10.03
C ARG A 588 13.81 12.40 10.92
N ILE A 589 14.94 12.87 10.45
CA ILE A 589 16.19 12.90 11.25
C ILE A 589 16.04 13.89 12.40
N GLY A 590 15.43 15.07 12.17
CA GLY A 590 15.12 16.01 13.24
C GLY A 590 14.19 15.43 14.31
N LEU A 591 13.19 14.62 13.91
CA LEU A 591 12.34 13.92 14.85
C LEU A 591 13.15 12.91 15.72
N LEU A 592 14.03 12.11 15.10
CA LEU A 592 14.91 11.18 15.81
C LEU A 592 15.92 11.91 16.71
N GLU A 593 16.45 13.06 16.28
CA GLU A 593 17.29 13.92 17.12
C GLU A 593 16.52 14.40 18.36
N ALA A 594 15.29 14.87 18.19
CA ALA A 594 14.46 15.35 19.30
C ALA A 594 14.08 14.24 20.27
N GLN A 595 13.78 13.03 19.79
CA GLN A 595 13.52 11.85 20.62
C GLN A 595 14.75 11.47 21.45
N ALA A 596 15.93 11.45 20.83
CA ALA A 596 17.17 11.16 21.53
C ALA A 596 17.56 12.25 22.54
N ALA A 597 17.38 13.52 22.17
CA ALA A 597 17.62 14.65 23.08
C ALA A 597 16.68 14.60 24.30
N LEU A 598 15.40 14.30 24.08
CA LEU A 598 14.44 14.12 25.18
C LEU A 598 14.84 12.99 26.12
N ALA A 599 15.28 11.85 25.55
CA ALA A 599 15.71 10.69 26.34
C ALA A 599 16.92 10.95 27.25
N ILE A 600 17.75 11.96 26.94
CA ILE A 600 18.87 12.37 27.79
C ILE A 600 18.58 13.65 28.59
N GLY A 601 17.37 14.21 28.53
CA GLY A 601 16.93 15.38 29.27
C GLY A 601 17.41 16.72 28.68
N ASP A 602 17.82 16.75 27.40
CA ASP A 602 18.21 17.99 26.70
C ASP A 602 16.97 18.70 26.13
N PHE A 603 16.26 19.38 27.01
CA PHE A 603 15.04 20.13 26.67
C PHE A 603 15.29 21.33 25.73
N GLU A 604 16.49 21.92 25.76
CA GLU A 604 16.83 23.05 24.88
C GLU A 604 16.86 22.60 23.41
N SER A 605 17.51 21.48 23.11
CA SER A 605 17.54 20.90 21.76
C SER A 605 16.14 20.53 21.27
N VAL A 606 15.32 19.91 22.11
CA VAL A 606 13.93 19.57 21.75
C VAL A 606 13.11 20.82 21.44
N GLN A 607 13.23 21.86 22.28
CA GLN A 607 12.52 23.14 22.06
C GLN A 607 12.96 23.83 20.77
N ARG A 608 14.25 23.82 20.46
CA ARG A 608 14.80 24.36 19.22
C ARG A 608 14.21 23.64 18.01
N ILE A 609 14.22 22.31 18.00
CA ILE A 609 13.69 21.50 16.90
C ILE A 609 12.19 21.78 16.68
N PHE A 610 11.39 21.83 17.73
CA PHE A 610 9.97 22.20 17.61
C PHE A 610 9.76 23.63 17.08
N ALA A 611 10.64 24.57 17.44
CA ALA A 611 10.56 25.94 16.94
C ALA A 611 10.86 26.03 15.43
N GLU A 612 11.74 25.18 14.92
CA GLU A 612 12.06 25.04 13.49
C GLU A 612 10.91 24.40 12.69
N LYS A 613 9.90 23.82 13.36
CA LYS A 613 8.71 23.18 12.77
C LYS A 613 9.06 22.17 11.68
N PRO A 614 9.80 21.12 12.00
CA PRO A 614 10.23 20.16 11.00
C PRO A 614 9.02 19.52 10.30
N VAL A 615 9.07 19.47 8.97
CA VAL A 615 8.12 18.69 8.18
C VAL A 615 8.67 17.28 8.05
N VAL A 616 7.92 16.28 8.52
CA VAL A 616 8.27 14.88 8.38
C VAL A 616 7.53 14.33 7.17
N ASP A 617 8.23 14.23 6.05
CA ASP A 617 7.64 13.89 4.73
C ASP A 617 7.11 12.47 4.67
N ASP A 618 7.69 11.56 5.46
CA ASP A 618 7.42 10.13 5.49
C ASP A 618 6.57 9.68 6.69
N MET A 619 5.72 10.57 7.23
CA MET A 619 4.76 10.16 8.27
C MET A 619 3.94 8.97 7.82
N ARG A 620 3.90 7.93 8.66
CA ARG A 620 3.16 6.71 8.39
C ARG A 620 1.73 6.82 8.90
N GLU A 621 0.80 6.18 8.19
CA GLU A 621 -0.58 6.05 8.67
C GLU A 621 -0.62 5.44 10.08
N GLY A 622 -1.35 6.12 10.99
CA GLY A 622 -1.42 5.71 12.41
C GLY A 622 -0.20 6.05 13.27
N GLU A 623 0.87 6.62 12.70
CA GLU A 623 2.04 7.05 13.47
C GLU A 623 1.71 8.24 14.38
N LYS A 624 2.11 8.12 15.65
CA LYS A 624 1.86 9.12 16.69
C LYS A 624 3.14 9.75 17.25
N SER A 625 4.28 9.49 16.63
CA SER A 625 5.60 9.87 17.14
C SER A 625 5.72 11.37 17.44
N LEU A 626 5.22 12.26 16.54
CA LEU A 626 5.25 13.70 16.75
C LEU A 626 4.37 14.16 17.92
N SER A 627 3.15 13.65 18.02
CA SER A 627 2.22 14.02 19.10
C SER A 627 2.66 13.46 20.44
N HIS A 628 3.21 12.23 20.49
CA HIS A 628 3.78 11.65 21.68
C HIS A 628 5.00 12.46 22.15
N LEU A 629 5.96 12.73 21.24
CA LEU A 629 7.13 13.54 21.56
C LEU A 629 6.75 14.93 22.10
N TRP A 630 5.69 15.55 21.56
CA TRP A 630 5.17 16.82 22.05
C TRP A 630 4.68 16.74 23.48
N PHE A 631 3.88 15.72 23.81
CA PHE A 631 3.37 15.56 25.17
C PHE A 631 4.47 15.14 26.14
N ASP A 632 5.31 14.18 25.80
CA ASP A 632 6.41 13.69 26.62
C ASP A 632 7.39 14.81 26.97
N PHE A 633 7.68 15.71 26.00
CA PHE A 633 8.50 16.90 26.26
C PHE A 633 7.89 17.81 27.31
N HIS A 634 6.61 18.13 27.21
CA HIS A 634 5.95 19.01 28.17
C HIS A 634 5.79 18.35 29.55
N GLU A 635 5.48 17.05 29.60
CA GLU A 635 5.37 16.27 30.83
C GLU A 635 6.71 16.23 31.57
N GLN A 636 7.79 15.85 30.89
CA GLN A 636 9.13 15.77 31.51
C GLN A 636 9.63 17.16 31.94
N ARG A 637 9.46 18.18 31.11
CA ARG A 637 9.88 19.53 31.44
C ARG A 637 9.16 20.07 32.66
N LEU A 638 7.83 19.94 32.75
CA LEU A 638 7.08 20.37 33.93
C LEU A 638 7.43 19.57 35.16
N SER A 639 7.58 18.24 35.02
CA SER A 639 8.02 17.37 36.10
C SER A 639 9.34 17.85 36.77
N VAL A 640 10.33 18.19 35.93
CA VAL A 640 11.63 18.68 36.39
C VAL A 640 11.52 20.11 36.95
N THR A 641 10.82 21.04 36.29
CA THR A 641 10.76 22.45 36.71
C THR A 641 9.92 22.66 37.95
N GLU A 642 8.86 21.89 38.12
CA GLU A 642 7.94 21.99 39.29
C GLU A 642 8.22 20.93 40.36
N ASN A 643 9.17 20.01 40.13
CA ASN A 643 9.52 18.90 41.01
C ASN A 643 8.29 18.04 41.37
N ILE A 644 7.50 17.63 40.40
CA ILE A 644 6.30 16.82 40.54
C ILE A 644 6.44 15.51 39.74
N PRO A 645 5.78 14.40 40.17
CA PRO A 645 5.81 13.14 39.43
C PRO A 645 5.05 13.26 38.10
N ILE A 646 5.43 12.43 37.09
CA ILE A 646 4.65 12.24 35.88
C ILE A 646 3.55 11.22 36.18
N ASP A 647 2.38 11.73 36.56
CA ASP A 647 1.18 10.98 36.84
C ASP A 647 0.02 11.38 35.92
N ASP A 648 -1.13 10.76 36.10
CA ASP A 648 -2.31 11.05 35.26
C ASP A 648 -2.81 12.49 35.41
N ALA A 649 -2.59 13.13 36.56
CA ALA A 649 -2.97 14.51 36.78
C ALA A 649 -2.09 15.45 35.94
N LEU A 650 -0.76 15.22 35.93
CA LEU A 650 0.16 15.97 35.07
C LEU A 650 -0.12 15.73 33.59
N ARG A 651 -0.33 14.46 33.19
CA ARG A 651 -0.69 14.14 31.80
C ARG A 651 -1.97 14.86 31.34
N ALA A 652 -3.01 14.82 32.17
CA ALA A 652 -4.27 15.53 31.88
C ALA A 652 -4.07 17.06 31.80
N ARG A 653 -3.22 17.63 32.69
CA ARG A 653 -2.84 19.04 32.67
C ARG A 653 -2.11 19.40 31.37
N VAL A 654 -1.11 18.61 30.97
CA VAL A 654 -0.34 18.84 29.74
C VAL A 654 -1.24 18.81 28.51
N ARG A 655 -2.14 17.84 28.39
CA ARG A 655 -3.08 17.76 27.26
C ARG A 655 -3.99 18.98 27.17
N ARG A 656 -4.39 19.55 28.28
CA ARG A 656 -5.23 20.77 28.34
C ARG A 656 -4.43 22.04 28.05
N GLU A 657 -3.22 22.18 28.61
CA GLU A 657 -2.44 23.43 28.54
C GLU A 657 -1.54 23.50 27.30
N PHE A 658 -1.14 22.37 26.75
CA PHE A 658 -0.26 22.24 25.60
C PHE A 658 -0.88 21.35 24.51
N PRO A 659 -1.98 21.81 23.86
CA PRO A 659 -2.56 21.04 22.75
C PRO A 659 -1.54 20.86 21.63
N VAL A 660 -1.60 19.71 20.94
CA VAL A 660 -0.70 19.44 19.81
C VAL A 660 -0.93 20.47 18.71
N PRO A 661 0.10 21.16 18.22
CA PRO A 661 -0.02 22.06 17.07
C PRO A 661 -0.53 21.31 15.82
N LYS A 662 -1.36 21.97 14.98
CA LYS A 662 -1.97 21.34 13.80
C LYS A 662 -0.94 20.59 12.93
N GLN A 663 0.21 21.17 12.68
CA GLN A 663 1.26 20.56 11.84
C GLN A 663 1.91 19.29 12.42
N PHE A 664 1.71 19.00 13.70
CA PHE A 664 2.21 17.81 14.38
C PHE A 664 1.09 16.82 14.71
N ASP A 665 -0.17 17.17 14.41
CA ASP A 665 -1.31 16.31 14.72
C ASP A 665 -1.69 15.42 13.54
N PHE A 666 -1.20 14.19 13.58
CA PHE A 666 -1.53 13.11 12.65
C PHE A 666 -2.38 12.03 13.31
N ARG A 667 -2.95 12.30 14.49
CA ARG A 667 -3.75 11.30 15.22
C ARG A 667 -5.06 11.01 14.49
N MET A 668 -5.26 9.76 14.14
CA MET A 668 -6.48 9.28 13.49
C MET A 668 -7.65 9.12 14.48
N THR A 669 -7.37 9.15 15.78
CA THR A 669 -8.35 9.04 16.85
C THR A 669 -8.26 10.27 17.74
N SER A 670 -9.31 11.11 17.76
CA SER A 670 -9.42 12.22 18.70
C SER A 670 -9.79 11.64 20.07
N ASP A 671 -8.98 11.74 21.04
CA ASP A 671 -9.08 11.41 22.45
C ASP A 671 -8.22 10.22 22.90
N GLU A 672 -7.00 10.51 23.27
CA GLU A 672 -6.38 9.85 24.40
C GLU A 672 -6.84 10.55 25.69
N SER A 673 -8.17 10.60 25.92
CA SER A 673 -8.67 10.84 27.25
C SER A 673 -8.77 9.48 27.92
N THR A 674 -7.80 9.21 28.81
CA THR A 674 -7.93 8.33 29.96
C THR A 674 -8.67 7.00 29.73
N SER A 675 -7.93 5.93 29.49
CA SER A 675 -8.26 4.63 30.07
C SER A 675 -6.98 3.80 30.23
N SER A 676 -6.25 4.07 31.31
CA SER A 676 -5.56 3.00 32.03
C SER A 676 -6.66 2.15 32.65
N GLY A 677 -6.81 0.90 32.19
CA GLY A 677 -7.64 -0.14 32.76
C GLY A 677 -7.12 -1.46 32.24
#